data_53730097fa53a3fe5a633a297aa1680c
#
_entry.id   53730097fa53a3fe5a633a297aa1680c
#
_cell.length_a   1.000
_cell.length_b   1.000
_cell.length_c   1.000
_cell.angle_alpha   90.00
_cell.angle_beta   90.00
_cell.angle_gamma   90.00
#
_symmetry.space_group_name_H-M   'P 1'
#
loop_
_entity.id
_entity.type
_entity.pdbx_description
1 polymer ?
#
loop_
_entity_poly.entity_id
_entity_poly.type
_entity_poly.pdbx_seq_one_letter_code
_entity_poly.pdbx_strand_id
1 'polypeptide(L)'
;MMKNKKLVYIVLPLFINLFHALTASAKAMSLPKDSARISAQADSVKRMMRDGVSLKEVVVSGSSNKEIQMKSALNVVRANQKFIEENFSGSLMQTLSRLPGVQAMNVGSGESKPVIRGLGFNRVLVAENGIKHEGQQWGDDHGLEIDQYAIDQAEVIKGPASLTYGSDAIGGVINLKSNTMPLKKFAGQVNLFGRTNNESIGSSVRLTGRNGKFWYKANATWMDYADYKVPADSIEYYSYWIKLKDQRLRNTAGREMDGNLMLGYAGDRWTTSFRIADVNAKAGFFANAHGLEVRLSDIDYDSSRRDIDLPYHTVNHFWVSNHTDWNWADGMLESNFAYQNNRQRELAEPVSHGYMPIPTNTLERSFTKQTFSANVKAMQQMGKHDLQAGGNVEYQRNRQGGWGFILPDFEQLTFGVFAMDKWNLSDKLSLTAGARFDRGSVRIHSYHDWYKTPLKASTFDSPMDGTVLQGTVQQGDSTYMERSANLRRSYNSFTWSVGVNRMLGDWVLKLNVGKSFRIPIAKELGMDGVNYNIFRYEKGNTSLKPEESYQVDAGIVCEKGVLSMQLTPYLNYFPNYIYLNPTPQYKEGLQLYYYTQAKVLRWGFEASVSWKILPYLKLDADGEYLYARQLSGEKKGYGLPFSTPWSARAELRYLLPAQNPAKSGFVALEWQVVGTQDIIVPPEEKTKGHQLLNASIGKKFKLGENQLEITLRGENLLSKRYYDHTSYYRLMGVPEPGRNFSAMVSWNF
;
A
#
# COMPACT_ATOMS: atom_id res chain seq x y z
N MET A 1 3.54 -24.95 28.20
CA MET A 1 3.15 -23.67 28.83
C MET A 1 4.31 -22.94 29.52
N MET A 2 5.55 -23.09 29.14
CA MET A 2 6.73 -22.46 29.79
C MET A 2 7.92 -22.16 28.87
N LYS A 3 7.71 -21.88 27.57
CA LYS A 3 8.85 -21.61 26.65
C LYS A 3 8.97 -20.16 26.16
N ASN A 4 7.93 -19.32 26.27
CA ASN A 4 7.97 -17.97 25.68
C ASN A 4 8.35 -16.83 26.63
N LYS A 5 8.38 -17.06 27.96
CA LYS A 5 8.85 -16.03 28.90
C LYS A 5 10.36 -15.77 28.84
N LYS A 6 11.16 -16.72 28.32
CA LYS A 6 12.62 -16.55 28.23
C LYS A 6 13.08 -15.60 27.13
N LEU A 7 12.30 -15.38 26.07
CA LEU A 7 12.71 -14.51 24.96
C LEU A 7 12.65 -13.03 25.34
N VAL A 8 11.61 -12.62 26.10
CA VAL A 8 11.46 -11.23 26.57
C VAL A 8 12.56 -10.86 27.57
N TYR A 9 13.00 -11.80 28.39
CA TYR A 9 14.11 -11.59 29.35
C TYR A 9 15.49 -11.56 28.70
N ILE A 10 15.66 -12.06 27.48
CA ILE A 10 16.94 -12.05 26.76
C ILE A 10 17.06 -10.79 25.87
N VAL A 11 15.97 -10.33 25.28
CA VAL A 11 15.96 -9.19 24.36
C VAL A 11 16.10 -7.87 25.13
N LEU A 12 15.41 -7.70 26.25
CA LEU A 12 15.46 -6.48 27.05
C LEU A 12 16.86 -6.16 27.62
N PRO A 13 17.61 -7.13 28.19
CA PRO A 13 19.00 -6.91 28.63
C PRO A 13 19.98 -6.68 27.48
N LEU A 14 19.76 -7.29 26.30
CA LEU A 14 20.57 -7.04 25.10
C LEU A 14 20.37 -5.59 24.61
N PHE A 15 19.15 -5.09 24.62
CA PHE A 15 18.86 -3.70 24.28
C PHE A 15 19.46 -2.70 25.30
N ILE A 16 19.39 -3.01 26.60
CA ILE A 16 19.97 -2.17 27.64
C ILE A 16 21.50 -2.17 27.55
N ASN A 17 22.15 -3.31 27.28
CA ASN A 17 23.59 -3.40 27.07
C ASN A 17 24.06 -2.75 25.77
N LEU A 18 23.29 -2.84 24.69
CA LEU A 18 23.53 -2.11 23.43
C LEU A 18 23.40 -0.61 23.64
N PHE A 19 22.43 -0.18 24.45
CA PHE A 19 22.22 1.21 24.83
C PHE A 19 23.40 1.79 25.63
N HIS A 20 23.95 1.04 26.58
CA HIS A 20 25.14 1.42 27.35
C HIS A 20 26.42 1.42 26.49
N ALA A 21 26.57 0.47 25.58
CA ALA A 21 27.70 0.44 24.64
C ALA A 21 27.67 1.61 23.66
N LEU A 22 26.49 1.99 23.17
CA LEU A 22 26.32 3.13 22.27
C LEU A 22 26.53 4.49 22.96
N THR A 23 26.10 4.63 24.22
CA THR A 23 26.36 5.84 25.01
C THR A 23 27.79 5.99 25.45
N ALA A 24 28.50 4.88 25.74
CA ALA A 24 29.92 4.88 26.05
C ALA A 24 30.77 5.24 24.82
N SER A 25 30.41 4.74 23.63
CA SER A 25 31.10 5.07 22.36
C SER A 25 30.91 6.53 21.96
N ALA A 26 29.76 7.14 22.25
CA ALA A 26 29.49 8.55 21.97
C ALA A 26 30.29 9.51 22.87
N LYS A 27 30.65 9.08 24.09
CA LYS A 27 31.52 9.86 25.01
C LYS A 27 33.00 9.84 24.64
N ALA A 28 33.45 8.83 23.89
CA ALA A 28 34.88 8.66 23.53
C ALA A 28 35.30 9.45 22.27
N MET A 29 34.38 10.09 21.54
CA MET A 29 34.68 10.87 20.34
C MET A 29 34.44 12.38 20.57
N SER A 30 35.31 13.01 21.36
CA SER A 30 35.44 14.46 21.35
C SER A 30 36.21 14.87 20.07
N LEU A 31 35.53 15.47 19.10
CA LEU A 31 36.10 15.93 17.83
C LEU A 31 36.48 17.42 17.89
N PRO A 32 37.53 17.84 17.17
CA PRO A 32 37.93 19.25 17.08
C PRO A 32 36.89 20.06 16.30
N LYS A 33 36.77 21.32 16.69
CA LYS A 33 35.93 22.34 16.06
C LYS A 33 36.46 22.68 14.67
N ASP A 34 35.85 22.17 13.61
CA ASP A 34 36.10 22.62 12.23
C ASP A 34 34.74 22.91 11.51
N SER A 35 34.12 24.01 11.96
CA SER A 35 32.88 24.51 11.32
C SER A 35 33.11 24.97 9.86
N ALA A 36 34.30 25.38 9.49
CA ALA A 36 34.65 25.78 8.13
C ALA A 36 34.72 24.60 7.15
N ARG A 37 35.11 23.40 7.59
CA ARG A 37 35.14 22.20 6.72
C ARG A 37 33.78 21.63 6.46
N ILE A 38 32.84 21.73 7.41
CA ILE A 38 31.47 21.29 7.25
C ILE A 38 30.72 22.19 6.26
N SER A 39 30.96 23.48 6.25
CA SER A 39 30.38 24.41 5.28
C SER A 39 30.94 24.16 3.87
N ALA A 40 32.25 23.95 3.73
CA ALA A 40 32.88 23.66 2.45
C ALA A 40 32.44 22.31 1.87
N GLN A 41 32.16 21.30 2.70
CA GLN A 41 31.61 20.02 2.25
C GLN A 41 30.12 20.11 1.88
N ALA A 42 29.35 20.88 2.62
CA ALA A 42 27.95 21.18 2.28
C ALA A 42 27.86 22.01 0.99
N ASP A 43 28.79 22.95 0.78
CA ASP A 43 28.89 23.75 -0.45
C ASP A 43 29.42 22.93 -1.62
N SER A 44 30.30 21.94 -1.41
CA SER A 44 30.73 21.03 -2.46
C SER A 44 29.61 20.08 -2.88
N VAL A 45 28.83 19.57 -1.92
CA VAL A 45 27.61 18.77 -2.21
C VAL A 45 26.55 19.65 -2.87
N LYS A 46 26.38 20.89 -2.45
CA LYS A 46 25.52 21.88 -3.13
C LYS A 46 26.05 22.23 -4.54
N ARG A 47 27.35 22.32 -4.75
CA ARG A 47 27.93 22.50 -6.08
C ARG A 47 27.78 21.26 -6.95
N MET A 48 28.04 20.05 -6.44
CA MET A 48 27.77 18.80 -7.16
C MET A 48 26.26 18.64 -7.49
N MET A 49 25.37 19.17 -6.63
CA MET A 49 23.93 19.25 -6.90
C MET A 49 23.55 20.39 -7.85
N ARG A 50 24.40 21.42 -8.00
CA ARG A 50 24.14 22.63 -8.80
C ARG A 50 24.78 22.56 -10.18
N ASP A 51 25.89 21.87 -10.33
CA ASP A 51 26.63 21.71 -11.59
C ASP A 51 26.39 20.34 -12.24
N GLY A 52 25.74 19.42 -11.56
CA GLY A 52 25.22 18.18 -12.15
C GLY A 52 23.94 18.49 -12.91
N VAL A 53 23.93 18.28 -14.19
CA VAL A 53 22.74 18.34 -15.03
C VAL A 53 21.70 17.39 -14.44
N SER A 54 20.77 18.00 -13.74
CA SER A 54 19.72 17.31 -13.09
C SER A 54 18.55 17.21 -14.03
N LEU A 55 18.53 16.18 -14.85
CA LEU A 55 17.31 15.61 -15.38
C LEU A 55 16.57 14.99 -14.17
N LYS A 56 16.10 15.87 -13.33
CA LYS A 56 15.51 15.49 -12.08
C LYS A 56 14.07 15.11 -12.32
N GLU A 57 13.81 13.85 -12.45
CA GLU A 57 12.70 13.27 -11.71
C GLU A 57 13.15 13.27 -10.26
N VAL A 58 12.95 14.39 -9.59
CA VAL A 58 13.80 14.78 -8.53
C VAL A 58 13.19 14.62 -7.20
N VAL A 59 13.91 14.01 -6.43
CA VAL A 59 13.89 14.22 -4.99
C VAL A 59 14.95 15.22 -4.61
N VAL A 60 14.57 16.47 -4.46
CA VAL A 60 15.26 17.38 -3.55
C VAL A 60 14.38 17.49 -2.32
N SER A 61 14.81 16.92 -1.22
CA SER A 61 14.26 17.27 0.08
C SER A 61 14.45 18.78 0.25
N GLY A 62 13.38 19.55 0.08
CA GLY A 62 13.43 21.03 0.12
C GLY A 62 12.82 21.75 -1.08
N SER A 63 12.44 21.06 -2.17
CA SER A 63 11.68 21.67 -3.27
C SER A 63 10.31 22.11 -2.79
N SER A 64 9.88 23.32 -3.14
CA SER A 64 8.51 23.77 -2.86
C SER A 64 7.50 22.91 -3.62
N ASN A 65 6.26 22.86 -3.15
CA ASN A 65 5.21 22.12 -3.87
C ASN A 65 5.06 22.65 -5.31
N LYS A 66 5.14 23.97 -5.51
CA LYS A 66 5.12 24.63 -6.83
C LYS A 66 6.21 24.09 -7.76
N GLU A 67 7.46 23.96 -7.28
CA GLU A 67 8.56 23.41 -8.08
C GLU A 67 8.31 21.94 -8.45
N ILE A 68 7.78 21.14 -7.52
CA ILE A 68 7.40 19.77 -7.76
C ILE A 68 6.35 19.68 -8.86
N GLN A 69 5.31 20.52 -8.73
CA GLN A 69 4.22 20.53 -9.69
C GLN A 69 4.64 21.03 -11.08
N MET A 70 5.65 21.91 -11.16
CA MET A 70 6.18 22.38 -12.45
C MET A 70 7.04 21.32 -13.16
N LYS A 71 7.68 20.41 -12.43
CA LYS A 71 8.59 19.41 -13.00
C LYS A 71 7.86 18.25 -13.69
N SER A 72 6.65 17.94 -13.29
CA SER A 72 5.86 16.83 -13.84
C SER A 72 4.54 17.32 -14.44
N ALA A 73 4.14 16.76 -15.58
CA ALA A 73 2.80 16.95 -16.12
C ALA A 73 1.72 16.23 -15.29
N LEU A 74 2.12 15.21 -14.52
CA LEU A 74 1.24 14.48 -13.61
C LEU A 74 1.06 15.23 -12.28
N ASN A 75 -0.04 14.94 -11.59
CA ASN A 75 -0.28 15.45 -10.25
C ASN A 75 0.47 14.58 -9.24
N VAL A 76 1.39 15.19 -8.48
CA VAL A 76 2.25 14.49 -7.50
C VAL A 76 2.00 15.05 -6.10
N VAL A 77 1.78 14.17 -5.13
CA VAL A 77 1.69 14.53 -3.70
C VAL A 77 2.78 13.78 -2.96
N ARG A 78 3.44 14.46 -1.99
CA ARG A 78 4.55 13.88 -1.22
C ARG A 78 4.25 13.82 0.27
N ALA A 79 4.62 12.69 0.87
CA ALA A 79 4.71 12.51 2.31
C ALA A 79 6.17 12.24 2.67
N ASN A 80 6.80 13.12 3.43
CA ASN A 80 8.14 12.90 3.95
C ASN A 80 8.10 12.07 5.24
N GLN A 81 9.25 11.64 5.74
CA GLN A 81 9.37 10.86 6.95
C GLN A 81 8.65 11.52 8.14
N LYS A 82 8.77 12.82 8.31
CA LYS A 82 8.08 13.56 9.38
C LYS A 82 6.56 13.46 9.28
N PHE A 83 6.00 13.55 8.07
CA PHE A 83 4.55 13.35 7.86
C PHE A 83 4.13 11.94 8.29
N ILE A 84 4.93 10.92 7.93
CA ILE A 84 4.65 9.51 8.28
C ILE A 84 4.66 9.35 9.81
N GLU A 85 5.64 9.91 10.51
CA GLU A 85 5.78 9.84 11.96
C GLU A 85 4.68 10.60 12.70
N GLU A 86 4.35 11.85 12.31
CA GLU A 86 3.29 12.65 12.93
C GLU A 86 1.89 12.07 12.71
N ASN A 87 1.69 11.31 11.64
CA ASN A 87 0.40 10.71 11.26
C ASN A 87 0.38 9.19 11.41
N PHE A 88 1.30 8.66 12.19
CA PHE A 88 1.41 7.23 12.43
C PHE A 88 0.05 6.56 12.67
N SER A 89 -0.21 5.49 11.95
CA SER A 89 -1.41 4.65 12.04
C SER A 89 -1.02 3.16 12.06
N GLY A 90 -1.97 2.25 11.93
CA GLY A 90 -1.69 0.81 11.97
C GLY A 90 -0.80 0.29 10.85
N SER A 91 -0.85 0.92 9.67
CA SER A 91 -0.03 0.58 8.51
C SER A 91 0.36 1.82 7.71
N LEU A 92 1.35 1.68 6.81
CA LEU A 92 1.76 2.78 5.92
C LEU A 92 0.60 3.29 5.07
N MET A 93 -0.24 2.42 4.52
CA MET A 93 -1.34 2.85 3.64
C MET A 93 -2.41 3.61 4.42
N GLN A 94 -2.70 3.23 5.67
CA GLN A 94 -3.56 4.01 6.56
C GLN A 94 -2.96 5.38 6.87
N THR A 95 -1.65 5.48 7.05
CA THR A 95 -0.96 6.76 7.24
C THR A 95 -1.06 7.64 5.99
N LEU A 96 -0.86 7.06 4.80
CA LEU A 96 -0.94 7.78 3.52
C LEU A 96 -2.38 8.16 3.12
N SER A 97 -3.41 7.54 3.70
CA SER A 97 -4.81 7.92 3.45
C SER A 97 -5.18 9.33 3.93
N ARG A 98 -4.26 9.98 4.64
CA ARG A 98 -4.37 11.41 4.99
C ARG A 98 -3.93 12.35 3.86
N LEU A 99 -3.43 11.81 2.76
CA LEU A 99 -3.13 12.60 1.57
C LEU A 99 -4.40 12.74 0.70
N PRO A 100 -4.67 13.91 0.09
CA PRO A 100 -5.83 14.10 -0.78
C PRO A 100 -5.94 13.01 -1.85
N GLY A 101 -7.13 12.44 -2.06
CA GLY A 101 -7.41 11.43 -3.08
C GLY A 101 -6.74 10.06 -2.86
N VAL A 102 -6.19 9.82 -1.67
CA VAL A 102 -5.65 8.53 -1.23
C VAL A 102 -6.53 8.00 -0.12
N GLN A 103 -6.94 6.75 -0.24
CA GLN A 103 -7.67 6.03 0.79
C GLN A 103 -7.01 4.70 1.06
N ALA A 104 -7.35 4.05 2.15
CA ALA A 104 -6.88 2.73 2.51
C ALA A 104 -8.07 1.78 2.60
N MET A 105 -7.99 0.66 1.93
CA MET A 105 -8.89 -0.47 2.15
C MET A 105 -8.33 -1.26 3.33
N ASN A 106 -9.02 -1.20 4.45
CA ASN A 106 -8.56 -1.79 5.69
C ASN A 106 -9.04 -3.23 5.84
N VAL A 107 -8.15 -4.07 6.35
CA VAL A 107 -8.43 -5.41 6.84
C VAL A 107 -7.95 -5.48 8.29
N GLY A 108 -8.86 -5.25 9.21
CA GLY A 108 -8.48 -5.12 10.61
C GLY A 108 -7.64 -3.87 10.91
N SER A 109 -6.85 -3.93 11.98
CA SER A 109 -6.14 -2.77 12.53
C SER A 109 -4.69 -2.60 12.05
N GLY A 110 -4.10 -3.60 11.41
CA GLY A 110 -2.69 -3.62 11.01
C GLY A 110 -2.46 -3.70 9.50
N GLU A 111 -3.44 -4.12 8.73
CA GLU A 111 -3.28 -4.38 7.31
C GLU A 111 -4.16 -3.50 6.44
N SER A 112 -3.62 -3.05 5.31
CA SER A 112 -4.38 -2.26 4.35
C SER A 112 -3.75 -2.25 2.97
N LYS A 113 -4.59 -1.98 1.95
CA LYS A 113 -4.19 -1.73 0.57
C LYS A 113 -4.53 -0.31 0.15
N PRO A 114 -3.73 0.30 -0.75
CA PRO A 114 -4.00 1.65 -1.19
C PRO A 114 -5.16 1.72 -2.19
N VAL A 115 -5.91 2.80 -2.11
CA VAL A 115 -6.91 3.19 -3.09
C VAL A 115 -6.63 4.62 -3.51
N ILE A 116 -6.48 4.87 -4.81
CA ILE A 116 -6.30 6.20 -5.37
C ILE A 116 -7.53 6.55 -6.21
N ARG A 117 -8.22 7.64 -5.83
CA ARG A 117 -9.44 8.08 -6.54
C ARG A 117 -10.47 6.96 -6.69
N GLY A 118 -10.62 6.10 -5.69
CA GLY A 118 -11.51 4.94 -5.73
C GLY A 118 -11.07 3.81 -6.69
N LEU A 119 -9.83 3.81 -7.16
CA LEU A 119 -9.20 2.68 -7.84
C LEU A 119 -8.26 1.98 -6.86
N GLY A 120 -8.56 0.75 -6.54
CA GLY A 120 -7.77 -0.10 -5.66
C GLY A 120 -7.30 -1.37 -6.37
N PHE A 121 -6.85 -2.34 -5.57
CA PHE A 121 -6.35 -3.63 -6.02
C PHE A 121 -5.18 -3.48 -7.00
N ASN A 122 -5.19 -4.27 -8.06
CA ASN A 122 -4.15 -4.29 -9.10
C ASN A 122 -4.18 -3.07 -10.05
N ARG A 123 -4.74 -1.93 -9.62
CA ARG A 123 -4.76 -0.67 -10.39
C ARG A 123 -3.91 0.41 -9.78
N VAL A 124 -3.47 0.23 -8.54
CA VAL A 124 -2.50 1.10 -7.88
C VAL A 124 -1.20 0.35 -7.74
N LEU A 125 -0.18 0.84 -8.40
CA LEU A 125 1.16 0.27 -8.32
C LEU A 125 1.87 0.86 -7.09
N VAL A 126 2.32 0.00 -6.18
CA VAL A 126 3.24 0.41 -5.12
C VAL A 126 4.65 0.02 -5.57
N ALA A 127 5.56 0.98 -5.58
CA ALA A 127 6.96 0.76 -5.91
C ALA A 127 7.85 1.19 -4.75
N GLU A 128 8.99 0.53 -4.60
CA GLU A 128 10.02 0.94 -3.69
C GLU A 128 11.33 1.17 -4.45
N ASN A 129 11.81 2.42 -4.42
CA ASN A 129 12.95 2.88 -5.21
C ASN A 129 12.83 2.53 -6.72
N GLY A 130 11.62 2.66 -7.28
CA GLY A 130 11.34 2.38 -8.69
C GLY A 130 11.11 0.90 -9.06
N ILE A 131 11.21 -0.03 -8.11
CA ILE A 131 10.89 -1.46 -8.29
C ILE A 131 9.49 -1.71 -7.73
N LYS A 132 8.63 -2.36 -8.51
CA LYS A 132 7.28 -2.75 -8.08
C LYS A 132 7.36 -3.71 -6.89
N HIS A 133 6.59 -3.41 -5.85
CA HIS A 133 6.40 -4.28 -4.69
C HIS A 133 5.47 -5.44 -5.05
N GLU A 134 5.97 -6.65 -4.97
CA GLU A 134 5.29 -7.86 -5.45
C GLU A 134 4.95 -8.81 -4.30
N GLY A 135 4.01 -8.39 -3.42
CA GLY A 135 3.34 -9.24 -2.45
C GLY A 135 2.31 -10.18 -3.11
N GLN A 136 1.50 -10.83 -2.30
CA GLN A 136 0.39 -11.66 -2.80
C GLN A 136 -0.78 -10.77 -3.21
N GLN A 137 -0.97 -10.63 -4.50
CA GLN A 137 -2.02 -9.76 -5.07
C GLN A 137 -3.39 -10.42 -5.13
N TRP A 138 -3.47 -11.75 -4.92
CA TRP A 138 -4.72 -12.50 -5.07
C TRP A 138 -5.74 -12.22 -3.95
N GLY A 139 -5.27 -12.01 -2.72
CA GLY A 139 -6.15 -11.73 -1.60
C GLY A 139 -6.53 -10.25 -1.53
N ASP A 140 -7.82 -9.96 -1.53
CA ASP A 140 -8.30 -8.62 -1.24
C ASP A 140 -8.25 -8.34 0.27
N ASP A 141 -8.18 -9.40 1.05
CA ASP A 141 -8.14 -9.50 2.51
C ASP A 141 -6.73 -9.50 3.11
N HIS A 142 -5.69 -9.27 2.31
CA HIS A 142 -4.30 -9.16 2.76
C HIS A 142 -3.75 -7.76 2.53
N GLY A 143 -2.96 -7.26 3.47
CA GLY A 143 -2.26 -5.98 3.38
C GLY A 143 -1.05 -5.99 2.46
N LEU A 144 -0.24 -4.94 2.55
CA LEU A 144 1.08 -4.86 1.92
C LEU A 144 2.14 -4.94 3.00
N GLU A 145 3.15 -5.76 2.75
CA GLU A 145 4.27 -6.04 3.66
C GLU A 145 5.35 -4.94 3.51
N ILE A 146 5.17 -3.81 4.19
CA ILE A 146 6.05 -2.64 4.08
C ILE A 146 6.35 -2.07 5.46
N ASP A 147 7.62 -2.10 5.86
CA ASP A 147 8.09 -1.40 7.05
C ASP A 147 8.03 0.14 6.84
N GLN A 148 7.04 0.80 7.43
CA GLN A 148 6.85 2.24 7.30
C GLN A 148 7.99 3.08 7.90
N TYR A 149 8.74 2.53 8.85
CA TYR A 149 9.87 3.21 9.50
C TYR A 149 11.17 3.15 8.67
N ALA A 150 11.24 2.25 7.66
CA ALA A 150 12.35 2.18 6.72
C ALA A 150 12.23 3.19 5.57
N ILE A 151 11.07 3.86 5.41
CA ILE A 151 10.79 4.77 4.31
C ILE A 151 11.24 6.19 4.65
N ASP A 152 11.95 6.85 3.72
CA ASP A 152 12.33 8.27 3.84
C ASP A 152 11.22 9.19 3.33
N GLN A 153 10.51 8.76 2.27
CA GLN A 153 9.49 9.54 1.59
C GLN A 153 8.56 8.64 0.78
N ALA A 154 7.28 9.01 0.71
CA ALA A 154 6.33 8.45 -0.24
C ALA A 154 5.88 9.52 -1.25
N GLU A 155 5.85 9.17 -2.52
CA GLU A 155 5.33 10.00 -3.60
C GLU A 155 4.09 9.35 -4.19
N VAL A 156 2.96 10.04 -4.16
CA VAL A 156 1.72 9.58 -4.80
C VAL A 156 1.58 10.29 -6.13
N ILE A 157 1.68 9.55 -7.22
CA ILE A 157 1.62 10.02 -8.61
C ILE A 157 0.27 9.63 -9.17
N LYS A 158 -0.53 10.61 -9.60
CA LYS A 158 -1.90 10.44 -10.08
C LYS A 158 -2.00 10.79 -11.56
N GLY A 159 -2.92 10.13 -12.27
CA GLY A 159 -3.08 10.28 -13.71
C GLY A 159 -2.44 9.14 -14.51
N PRO A 160 -2.20 9.27 -15.83
CA PRO A 160 -1.73 8.20 -16.69
C PRO A 160 -0.25 7.82 -16.43
N ALA A 161 0.04 7.32 -15.22
CA ALA A 161 1.39 6.96 -14.77
C ALA A 161 1.93 5.67 -15.42
N SER A 162 1.08 4.89 -16.09
CA SER A 162 1.48 3.64 -16.78
C SER A 162 2.58 3.86 -17.82
N LEU A 163 2.73 5.06 -18.36
CA LEU A 163 3.79 5.38 -19.32
C LEU A 163 5.17 5.05 -18.74
N THR A 164 5.46 5.48 -17.53
CA THR A 164 6.77 5.30 -16.89
C THR A 164 6.88 4.00 -16.12
N TYR A 165 5.78 3.60 -15.42
CA TYR A 165 5.80 2.48 -14.48
C TYR A 165 5.23 1.18 -15.05
N GLY A 166 4.57 1.21 -16.22
CA GLY A 166 4.03 0.02 -16.89
C GLY A 166 2.65 -0.41 -16.41
N SER A 167 2.38 -1.70 -16.53
CA SER A 167 1.13 -2.33 -16.08
C SER A 167 0.85 -2.04 -14.59
N ASP A 168 -0.42 -2.06 -14.20
CA ASP A 168 -0.91 -1.87 -12.83
C ASP A 168 -0.84 -0.42 -12.28
N ALA A 169 -0.27 0.52 -13.06
CA ALA A 169 -0.25 1.95 -12.73
C ALA A 169 -1.43 2.74 -13.34
N ILE A 170 -2.56 2.07 -13.62
CA ILE A 170 -3.73 2.66 -14.28
C ILE A 170 -4.48 3.66 -13.39
N GLY A 171 -4.48 3.43 -12.07
CA GLY A 171 -5.06 4.32 -11.06
C GLY A 171 -4.07 5.33 -10.49
N GLY A 172 -2.79 5.04 -10.61
CA GLY A 172 -1.69 5.83 -10.08
C GLY A 172 -0.57 4.97 -9.48
N VAL A 173 0.42 5.64 -8.91
CA VAL A 173 1.60 5.02 -8.33
C VAL A 173 1.85 5.59 -6.94
N ILE A 174 2.19 4.74 -5.98
CA ILE A 174 2.80 5.11 -4.71
C ILE A 174 4.26 4.68 -4.78
N ASN A 175 5.16 5.63 -4.97
CA ASN A 175 6.59 5.39 -5.05
C ASN A 175 7.25 5.69 -3.71
N LEU A 176 7.69 4.66 -3.01
CA LEU A 176 8.35 4.72 -1.73
C LEU A 176 9.86 4.88 -1.95
N LYS A 177 10.45 5.85 -1.29
CA LYS A 177 11.89 6.13 -1.37
C LYS A 177 12.54 5.80 -0.04
N SER A 178 13.55 4.94 -0.06
CA SER A 178 14.35 4.56 1.12
C SER A 178 15.86 4.75 0.89
N ASN A 179 16.27 5.08 -0.34
CA ASN A 179 17.67 5.16 -0.77
C ASN A 179 18.31 6.55 -0.66
N THR A 180 17.73 7.48 0.10
CA THR A 180 18.33 8.80 0.31
C THR A 180 19.68 8.65 1.03
N MET A 181 20.75 9.15 0.42
CA MET A 181 22.10 9.05 0.94
C MET A 181 22.28 9.88 2.24
N PRO A 182 22.82 9.30 3.33
CA PRO A 182 23.11 10.00 4.55
C PRO A 182 24.18 11.09 4.35
N LEU A 183 24.05 12.22 5.05
CA LEU A 183 25.02 13.33 5.01
C LEU A 183 25.98 13.29 6.20
N LYS A 184 25.54 12.77 7.35
CA LYS A 184 26.33 12.70 8.58
C LYS A 184 27.22 11.45 8.58
N LYS A 185 28.36 11.52 9.31
CA LYS A 185 29.20 10.34 9.55
C LYS A 185 28.47 9.24 10.29
N PHE A 186 27.62 9.61 11.23
CA PHE A 186 26.75 8.75 11.99
C PHE A 186 25.51 9.53 12.44
N ALA A 187 24.37 8.91 12.37
CA ALA A 187 23.12 9.38 12.94
C ALA A 187 22.24 8.17 13.28
N GLY A 188 21.42 8.32 14.29
CA GLY A 188 20.48 7.30 14.67
C GLY A 188 19.13 7.88 15.04
N GLN A 189 18.10 7.04 14.94
CA GLN A 189 16.75 7.33 15.40
C GLN A 189 16.20 6.09 16.09
N VAL A 190 15.60 6.29 17.26
CA VAL A 190 14.83 5.27 17.96
C VAL A 190 13.41 5.78 18.11
N ASN A 191 12.45 5.01 17.63
CA ASN A 191 11.02 5.27 17.77
C ASN A 191 10.43 4.23 18.73
N LEU A 192 9.66 4.70 19.72
CA LEU A 192 8.78 3.89 20.55
C LEU A 192 7.36 4.34 20.28
N PHE A 193 6.46 3.42 20.04
CA PHE A 193 5.08 3.75 19.71
C PHE A 193 4.08 2.79 20.33
N GLY A 194 2.87 3.27 20.51
CA GLY A 194 1.77 2.45 21.03
C GLY A 194 0.40 3.05 20.71
N ARG A 195 -0.64 2.22 20.78
CA ARG A 195 -2.04 2.56 20.52
C ARG A 195 -2.94 1.88 21.54
N THR A 196 -3.99 2.55 21.98
CA THR A 196 -4.88 2.02 23.04
C THR A 196 -5.98 1.11 22.52
N ASN A 197 -6.46 1.30 21.30
CA ASN A 197 -7.59 0.55 20.77
C ASN A 197 -7.30 -0.96 20.65
N ASN A 198 -6.14 -1.29 20.11
CA ASN A 198 -5.63 -2.66 19.98
C ASN A 198 -4.41 -2.92 20.86
N GLU A 199 -4.14 -2.07 21.85
CA GLU A 199 -3.01 -2.18 22.77
C GLU A 199 -1.67 -2.46 22.06
N SER A 200 -1.50 -1.90 20.85
CA SER A 200 -0.25 -2.10 20.12
C SER A 200 0.90 -1.42 20.83
N ILE A 201 2.03 -2.09 20.82
CA ILE A 201 3.33 -1.59 21.27
C ILE A 201 4.37 -1.96 20.21
N GLY A 202 5.33 -1.08 20.00
CA GLY A 202 6.39 -1.36 19.05
C GLY A 202 7.56 -0.41 19.20
N SER A 203 8.64 -0.78 18.54
CA SER A 203 9.85 -0.01 18.45
C SER A 203 10.51 -0.13 17.09
N SER A 204 11.16 0.93 16.65
CA SER A 204 11.99 0.92 15.45
C SER A 204 13.30 1.61 15.72
N VAL A 205 14.40 1.02 15.26
CA VAL A 205 15.74 1.58 15.35
C VAL A 205 16.29 1.76 13.95
N ARG A 206 16.66 2.99 13.62
CA ARG A 206 17.30 3.34 12.35
C ARG A 206 18.69 3.88 12.62
N LEU A 207 19.70 3.30 11.98
CA LEU A 207 21.09 3.75 12.00
C LEU A 207 21.52 4.12 10.59
N THR A 208 22.15 5.27 10.43
CA THR A 208 22.63 5.77 9.15
C THR A 208 24.02 6.35 9.30
N GLY A 209 24.84 6.23 8.27
CA GLY A 209 26.16 6.83 8.30
C GLY A 209 26.83 6.89 6.95
N ARG A 210 27.83 7.81 6.86
CA ARG A 210 28.64 8.00 5.67
C ARG A 210 30.10 8.25 6.06
N ASN A 211 31.01 7.50 5.40
CA ASN A 211 32.44 7.72 5.50
C ASN A 211 33.03 7.86 4.09
N GLY A 212 33.36 9.10 3.73
CA GLY A 212 33.83 9.39 2.37
C GLY A 212 32.78 9.03 1.30
N LYS A 213 33.14 8.10 0.44
CA LYS A 213 32.28 7.62 -0.65
C LYS A 213 31.34 6.49 -0.23
N PHE A 214 31.56 5.84 0.90
CA PHE A 214 30.74 4.74 1.40
C PHE A 214 29.69 5.24 2.38
N TRP A 215 28.48 4.66 2.32
CA TRP A 215 27.41 4.96 3.24
C TRP A 215 26.58 3.71 3.57
N TYR A 216 25.85 3.76 4.66
CA TYR A 216 24.96 2.68 5.06
C TYR A 216 23.71 3.19 5.73
N LYS A 217 22.67 2.37 5.67
CA LYS A 217 21.44 2.48 6.46
C LYS A 217 21.08 1.10 6.99
N ALA A 218 20.70 1.02 8.23
CA ALA A 218 20.12 -0.18 8.85
C ALA A 218 18.86 0.22 9.58
N ASN A 219 17.80 -0.58 9.43
CA ASN A 219 16.56 -0.41 10.15
C ASN A 219 16.10 -1.76 10.71
N ALA A 220 15.59 -1.77 11.93
CA ALA A 220 14.90 -2.90 12.53
C ALA A 220 13.64 -2.41 13.23
N THR A 221 12.53 -3.07 12.96
CA THR A 221 11.22 -2.73 13.53
C THR A 221 10.60 -3.96 14.16
N TRP A 222 9.97 -3.77 15.30
CA TRP A 222 9.16 -4.78 15.97
C TRP A 222 7.85 -4.17 16.44
N MET A 223 6.75 -4.90 16.25
CA MET A 223 5.42 -4.52 16.70
C MET A 223 4.65 -5.76 17.17
N ASP A 224 3.86 -5.59 18.23
CA ASP A 224 2.91 -6.57 18.74
C ASP A 224 1.61 -5.84 19.12
N TYR A 225 0.46 -6.41 18.73
CA TYR A 225 -0.84 -5.82 19.01
C TYR A 225 -1.88 -6.88 19.40
N ALA A 226 -2.80 -6.48 20.27
CA ALA A 226 -3.91 -7.28 20.73
C ALA A 226 -5.13 -7.13 19.80
N ASP A 227 -6.18 -7.87 20.09
CA ASP A 227 -7.49 -7.72 19.49
C ASP A 227 -8.00 -6.28 19.60
N TYR A 228 -8.50 -5.73 18.49
CA TYR A 228 -8.96 -4.35 18.49
C TYR A 228 -10.41 -4.19 18.92
N LYS A 229 -10.73 -3.00 19.44
CA LYS A 229 -12.05 -2.65 19.92
C LYS A 229 -12.87 -1.93 18.86
N VAL A 230 -14.14 -2.34 18.78
CA VAL A 230 -15.18 -1.64 18.01
C VAL A 230 -16.19 -0.98 18.95
N PRO A 231 -16.89 0.11 18.57
CA PRO A 231 -17.85 0.79 19.43
C PRO A 231 -19.21 0.08 19.40
N ALA A 232 -19.23 -1.20 19.76
CA ALA A 232 -20.41 -2.04 19.80
C ALA A 232 -20.23 -3.17 20.83
N ASP A 233 -21.29 -3.48 21.58
CA ASP A 233 -21.31 -4.61 22.52
C ASP A 233 -21.72 -5.91 21.84
N SER A 234 -22.28 -5.82 20.62
CA SER A 234 -22.66 -6.93 19.78
C SER A 234 -22.65 -6.53 18.31
N ILE A 235 -22.43 -7.50 17.43
CA ILE A 235 -22.51 -7.38 15.98
C ILE A 235 -23.51 -8.38 15.43
N GLU A 236 -24.19 -8.01 14.34
CA GLU A 236 -25.03 -8.93 13.57
C GLU A 236 -24.17 -9.54 12.45
N TYR A 237 -24.00 -10.85 12.51
CA TYR A 237 -23.19 -11.60 11.60
C TYR A 237 -24.05 -12.69 10.94
N TYR A 238 -24.36 -12.54 9.67
CA TYR A 238 -25.23 -13.46 8.92
C TYR A 238 -26.52 -13.84 9.68
N SER A 239 -27.24 -12.84 10.19
CA SER A 239 -28.47 -13.00 10.99
C SER A 239 -28.29 -13.55 12.41
N TYR A 240 -27.05 -13.75 12.86
CA TYR A 240 -26.75 -14.10 14.25
C TYR A 240 -26.19 -12.92 15.01
N TRP A 241 -26.70 -12.67 16.21
CA TRP A 241 -26.16 -11.66 17.11
C TRP A 241 -25.03 -12.23 17.95
N ILE A 242 -23.83 -11.71 17.74
CA ILE A 242 -22.62 -12.08 18.47
C ILE A 242 -22.34 -11.02 19.51
N LYS A 243 -22.32 -11.40 20.79
CA LYS A 243 -21.92 -10.53 21.89
C LYS A 243 -20.38 -10.45 21.91
N LEU A 244 -19.86 -9.22 21.97
CA LEU A 244 -18.44 -8.96 22.06
C LEU A 244 -18.03 -8.74 23.51
N LYS A 245 -17.03 -9.49 24.00
CA LYS A 245 -16.42 -9.25 25.30
C LYS A 245 -15.52 -8.03 25.24
N ASP A 246 -15.72 -7.09 26.14
CA ASP A 246 -14.97 -5.84 26.20
C ASP A 246 -14.95 -5.06 24.87
N GLN A 247 -15.99 -5.23 24.03
CA GLN A 247 -16.10 -4.62 22.68
C GLN A 247 -14.97 -5.05 21.72
N ARG A 248 -14.32 -6.19 21.96
CA ARG A 248 -13.19 -6.69 21.15
C ARG A 248 -13.64 -7.66 20.08
N LEU A 249 -13.01 -7.55 18.92
CA LEU A 249 -13.09 -8.56 17.87
C LEU A 249 -12.02 -9.60 18.12
N ARG A 250 -12.44 -10.77 18.51
CA ARG A 250 -11.56 -11.92 18.78
C ARG A 250 -10.70 -12.25 17.56
N ASN A 251 -9.47 -12.72 17.82
CA ASN A 251 -8.53 -13.22 16.84
C ASN A 251 -8.16 -12.17 15.77
N THR A 252 -8.04 -10.91 16.18
CA THR A 252 -7.52 -9.82 15.34
C THR A 252 -6.17 -9.31 15.84
N ALA A 253 -5.57 -10.02 16.79
CA ALA A 253 -4.23 -9.77 17.28
C ALA A 253 -3.17 -10.13 16.21
N GLY A 254 -2.00 -9.52 16.32
CA GLY A 254 -0.90 -9.80 15.40
C GLY A 254 0.45 -9.28 15.88
N ARG A 255 1.47 -9.63 15.13
CA ARG A 255 2.85 -9.20 15.37
C ARG A 255 3.60 -9.06 14.07
N GLU A 256 4.58 -8.15 14.07
CA GLU A 256 5.44 -7.86 12.92
C GLU A 256 6.90 -7.70 13.38
N MET A 257 7.83 -8.17 12.58
CA MET A 257 9.26 -8.02 12.80
C MET A 257 9.97 -7.84 11.47
N ASP A 258 10.63 -6.70 11.30
CA ASP A 258 11.21 -6.28 10.04
C ASP A 258 12.67 -5.93 10.19
N GLY A 259 13.42 -6.17 9.11
CA GLY A 259 14.82 -5.81 8.99
C GLY A 259 15.14 -5.23 7.62
N ASN A 260 15.97 -4.19 7.58
CA ASN A 260 16.43 -3.56 6.34
C ASN A 260 17.88 -3.14 6.49
N LEU A 261 18.71 -3.55 5.56
CA LEU A 261 20.11 -3.12 5.47
C LEU A 261 20.40 -2.62 4.05
N MET A 262 20.97 -1.43 3.95
CA MET A 262 21.40 -0.84 2.70
C MET A 262 22.85 -0.38 2.81
N LEU A 263 23.65 -0.78 1.85
CA LEU A 263 25.05 -0.38 1.68
C LEU A 263 25.18 0.37 0.36
N GLY A 264 25.85 1.52 0.37
CA GLY A 264 25.99 2.33 -0.82
C GLY A 264 27.38 2.91 -1.02
N TYR A 265 27.66 3.21 -2.26
CA TYR A 265 28.88 3.89 -2.70
C TYR A 265 28.50 5.08 -3.57
N ALA A 266 29.05 6.26 -3.28
CA ALA A 266 28.86 7.49 -4.03
C ALA A 266 30.20 7.94 -4.63
N GLY A 267 30.42 7.58 -5.89
CA GLY A 267 31.56 8.01 -6.70
C GLY A 267 31.30 9.37 -7.37
N ASP A 268 32.24 9.79 -8.22
CA ASP A 268 32.15 11.08 -8.87
C ASP A 268 31.13 11.10 -10.02
N ARG A 269 30.98 9.96 -10.73
CA ARG A 269 30.04 9.81 -11.85
C ARG A 269 28.98 8.76 -11.62
N TRP A 270 29.14 7.89 -10.62
CA TRP A 270 28.18 6.83 -10.37
C TRP A 270 27.91 6.66 -8.87
N THR A 271 26.68 6.37 -8.56
CA THR A 271 26.22 6.06 -7.23
C THR A 271 25.54 4.71 -7.30
N THR A 272 25.87 3.81 -6.38
CA THR A 272 25.18 2.51 -6.29
C THR A 272 24.80 2.20 -4.87
N SER A 273 23.72 1.47 -4.71
CA SER A 273 23.28 0.92 -3.42
C SER A 273 22.78 -0.50 -3.58
N PHE A 274 23.10 -1.30 -2.60
CA PHE A 274 22.64 -2.67 -2.46
C PHE A 274 21.80 -2.76 -1.18
N ARG A 275 20.62 -3.35 -1.29
CA ARG A 275 19.64 -3.47 -0.20
C ARG A 275 19.25 -4.91 0.01
N ILE A 276 19.14 -5.31 1.29
CA ILE A 276 18.48 -6.52 1.75
C ILE A 276 17.40 -6.11 2.74
N ALA A 277 16.19 -6.62 2.58
CA ALA A 277 15.09 -6.39 3.50
C ALA A 277 14.29 -7.67 3.71
N ASP A 278 13.69 -7.79 4.87
CA ASP A 278 12.79 -8.89 5.23
C ASP A 278 11.68 -8.34 6.13
N VAL A 279 10.43 -8.62 5.77
CA VAL A 279 9.23 -8.27 6.54
C VAL A 279 8.54 -9.57 6.94
N ASN A 280 8.32 -9.74 8.24
CA ASN A 280 7.65 -10.91 8.79
C ASN A 280 6.44 -10.49 9.61
N ALA A 281 5.28 -10.99 9.24
CA ALA A 281 4.03 -10.74 9.96
C ALA A 281 3.30 -12.04 10.28
N LYS A 282 2.59 -12.04 11.41
CA LYS A 282 1.58 -13.02 11.77
C LYS A 282 0.36 -12.28 12.30
N ALA A 283 -0.82 -12.53 11.72
CA ALA A 283 -2.08 -11.93 12.16
C ALA A 283 -3.22 -12.94 12.10
N GLY A 284 -4.14 -12.84 13.04
CA GLY A 284 -5.36 -13.63 13.06
C GLY A 284 -6.43 -13.03 12.16
N PHE A 285 -7.41 -13.84 11.78
CA PHE A 285 -8.63 -13.41 11.10
C PHE A 285 -9.81 -13.43 12.08
N PHE A 286 -10.54 -12.32 12.15
CA PHE A 286 -11.86 -12.35 12.80
C PHE A 286 -12.76 -13.25 11.98
N ALA A 287 -13.36 -14.21 12.59
CA ALA A 287 -14.25 -15.22 12.05
C ALA A 287 -14.24 -15.37 10.51
N ASN A 288 -13.97 -16.54 10.03
CA ASN A 288 -14.15 -16.91 8.62
C ASN A 288 -15.30 -17.92 8.50
N ALA A 289 -15.60 -18.42 7.31
CA ALA A 289 -16.65 -19.40 7.07
C ALA A 289 -16.45 -20.71 7.85
N HIS A 290 -15.23 -21.01 8.28
CA HIS A 290 -14.96 -22.13 9.18
C HIS A 290 -15.32 -21.82 10.63
N GLY A 291 -15.08 -20.57 11.06
CA GLY A 291 -15.29 -20.16 12.44
C GLY A 291 -16.72 -19.83 12.79
N LEU A 292 -17.63 -19.72 11.82
CA LEU A 292 -19.05 -19.47 12.11
C LEU A 292 -19.80 -20.67 12.63
N GLU A 293 -19.35 -21.85 12.32
CA GLU A 293 -19.79 -23.06 13.01
C GLU A 293 -19.30 -23.09 14.45
N VAL A 294 -18.31 -22.27 14.78
CA VAL A 294 -17.90 -22.05 16.16
C VAL A 294 -19.07 -21.38 16.88
N ARG A 295 -19.64 -22.11 17.73
CA ARG A 295 -20.73 -21.79 18.62
C ARG A 295 -20.56 -20.39 19.17
N LEU A 296 -21.59 -19.60 19.04
CA LEU A 296 -21.63 -18.20 19.49
C LEU A 296 -21.23 -18.02 20.95
N SER A 297 -21.38 -19.09 21.76
CA SER A 297 -20.91 -19.18 23.15
C SER A 297 -19.39 -19.18 23.27
N ASP A 298 -18.67 -19.47 22.18
CA ASP A 298 -17.26 -19.81 22.22
C ASP A 298 -16.35 -18.72 21.65
N ILE A 299 -16.90 -17.55 21.28
CA ILE A 299 -16.14 -16.41 20.75
C ILE A 299 -15.21 -15.77 21.80
N ASP A 300 -15.27 -16.21 23.02
CA ASP A 300 -14.54 -15.67 24.17
C ASP A 300 -13.49 -16.62 24.77
N TYR A 301 -12.92 -17.51 23.97
CA TYR A 301 -11.97 -18.53 24.45
C TYR A 301 -10.51 -18.15 24.51
N ASP A 302 -10.17 -16.90 24.21
CA ASP A 302 -8.80 -16.49 24.28
C ASP A 302 -8.31 -16.55 25.72
N SER A 303 -7.22 -17.24 25.97
CA SER A 303 -6.50 -17.14 27.23
C SER A 303 -5.92 -15.75 27.40
N SER A 304 -5.69 -15.04 26.29
CA SER A 304 -5.20 -13.67 26.22
C SER A 304 -5.68 -12.98 24.95
N ARG A 305 -6.04 -11.72 25.04
CA ARG A 305 -6.35 -10.84 23.91
C ARG A 305 -5.19 -10.60 22.95
N ARG A 306 -4.01 -11.19 23.20
CA ARG A 306 -2.83 -11.20 22.31
C ARG A 306 -2.59 -12.56 21.68
N ASP A 307 -3.43 -13.54 21.95
CA ASP A 307 -3.35 -14.84 21.32
C ASP A 307 -3.73 -14.71 19.85
N ILE A 308 -3.05 -15.47 19.01
CA ILE A 308 -3.31 -15.56 17.58
C ILE A 308 -3.63 -17.02 17.31
N ASP A 309 -4.93 -17.32 17.34
CA ASP A 309 -5.48 -18.64 17.17
C ASP A 309 -5.84 -18.91 15.70
N LEU A 310 -6.30 -20.11 15.40
CA LEU A 310 -6.85 -20.42 14.09
C LEU A 310 -8.21 -19.73 13.89
N PRO A 311 -8.50 -19.19 12.71
CA PRO A 311 -7.61 -19.08 11.55
C PRO A 311 -6.64 -17.90 11.66
N TYR A 312 -5.43 -18.06 11.14
CA TYR A 312 -4.45 -16.97 11.05
C TYR A 312 -3.59 -17.11 9.78
N HIS A 313 -2.94 -16.04 9.41
CA HIS A 313 -1.92 -16.07 8.36
C HIS A 313 -0.53 -15.68 8.88
N THR A 314 0.48 -16.13 8.14
CA THR A 314 1.86 -15.67 8.27
C THR A 314 2.38 -15.23 6.92
N VAL A 315 3.10 -14.12 6.91
CA VAL A 315 3.76 -13.61 5.71
C VAL A 315 5.24 -13.42 5.98
N ASN A 316 6.06 -13.79 5.02
CA ASN A 316 7.47 -13.43 4.96
C ASN A 316 7.75 -12.86 3.57
N HIS A 317 8.21 -11.62 3.51
CA HIS A 317 8.57 -10.94 2.27
C HIS A 317 10.06 -10.59 2.29
N PHE A 318 10.86 -11.41 1.67
CA PHE A 318 12.29 -11.21 1.50
C PHE A 318 12.58 -10.45 0.20
N TRP A 319 13.46 -9.43 0.27
CA TRP A 319 13.79 -8.54 -0.83
C TRP A 319 15.28 -8.27 -0.91
N VAL A 320 15.85 -8.45 -2.10
CA VAL A 320 17.22 -8.03 -2.43
C VAL A 320 17.16 -7.14 -3.66
N SER A 321 17.82 -5.99 -3.61
CA SER A 321 17.86 -5.08 -4.77
C SER A 321 19.17 -4.33 -4.89
N ASN A 322 19.47 -3.92 -6.12
CA ASN A 322 20.53 -2.98 -6.46
C ASN A 322 19.92 -1.80 -7.21
N HIS A 323 20.33 -0.60 -6.84
CA HIS A 323 20.03 0.65 -7.55
C HIS A 323 21.34 1.33 -7.91
N THR A 324 21.50 1.73 -9.18
CA THR A 324 22.69 2.39 -9.67
C THR A 324 22.33 3.53 -10.61
N ASP A 325 22.87 4.70 -10.32
CA ASP A 325 22.83 5.90 -11.16
C ASP A 325 24.21 6.14 -11.74
N TRP A 326 24.31 6.27 -13.05
CA TRP A 326 25.52 6.66 -13.75
C TRP A 326 25.28 7.98 -14.45
N ASN A 327 26.06 9.01 -14.06
CA ASN A 327 25.90 10.38 -14.52
C ASN A 327 27.00 10.77 -15.51
N TRP A 328 26.63 11.50 -16.56
CA TRP A 328 27.54 12.22 -17.47
C TRP A 328 27.09 13.69 -17.60
N ALA A 329 27.77 14.50 -18.38
CA ALA A 329 27.57 15.96 -18.39
C ALA A 329 26.10 16.40 -18.47
N ASP A 330 25.32 15.83 -19.40
CA ASP A 330 23.95 16.26 -19.69
C ASP A 330 22.94 15.12 -19.57
N GLY A 331 23.31 14.02 -18.87
CA GLY A 331 22.44 12.88 -18.76
C GLY A 331 22.75 11.93 -17.62
N MET A 332 21.90 10.91 -17.50
CA MET A 332 22.00 9.88 -16.47
C MET A 332 21.43 8.55 -16.99
N LEU A 333 22.01 7.46 -16.58
CA LEU A 333 21.46 6.12 -16.68
C LEU A 333 21.12 5.63 -15.28
N GLU A 334 19.86 5.33 -15.05
CA GLU A 334 19.36 4.68 -13.84
C GLU A 334 19.11 3.20 -14.14
N SER A 335 19.60 2.31 -13.29
CA SER A 335 19.32 0.88 -13.36
C SER A 335 18.92 0.32 -12.01
N ASN A 336 17.90 -0.53 -12.03
CA ASN A 336 17.35 -1.19 -10.86
C ASN A 336 17.20 -2.67 -11.14
N PHE A 337 17.75 -3.52 -10.26
CA PHE A 337 17.60 -4.96 -10.30
C PHE A 337 17.05 -5.44 -8.94
N ALA A 338 16.10 -6.35 -8.97
CA ALA A 338 15.55 -6.89 -7.72
C ALA A 338 15.16 -8.36 -7.85
N TYR A 339 15.32 -9.05 -6.73
CA TYR A 339 14.71 -10.34 -6.45
C TYR A 339 13.82 -10.20 -5.22
N GLN A 340 12.60 -10.70 -5.31
CA GLN A 340 11.65 -10.75 -4.21
C GLN A 340 11.15 -12.18 -4.05
N ASN A 341 10.98 -12.61 -2.80
CA ASN A 341 10.37 -13.88 -2.44
C ASN A 341 9.31 -13.63 -1.38
N ASN A 342 8.05 -13.64 -1.79
CA ASN A 342 6.92 -13.51 -0.89
C ASN A 342 6.36 -14.90 -0.58
N ARG A 343 6.34 -15.26 0.70
CA ARG A 343 5.78 -16.50 1.20
C ARG A 343 4.64 -16.20 2.15
N GLN A 344 3.45 -16.62 1.77
CA GLN A 344 2.25 -16.49 2.59
C GLN A 344 1.70 -17.86 2.94
N ARG A 345 1.23 -18.02 4.17
CA ARG A 345 0.56 -19.21 4.67
C ARG A 345 -0.69 -18.82 5.42
N GLU A 346 -1.79 -19.49 5.13
CA GLU A 346 -3.03 -19.42 5.87
C GLU A 346 -3.24 -20.75 6.57
N LEU A 347 -3.54 -20.68 7.84
CA LEU A 347 -3.75 -21.84 8.69
C LEU A 347 -5.17 -21.75 9.25
N ALA A 348 -5.91 -22.84 9.13
CA ALA A 348 -7.27 -22.98 9.64
C ALA A 348 -7.45 -24.33 10.30
N GLU A 349 -8.55 -24.51 11.02
CA GLU A 349 -8.91 -25.82 11.54
C GLU A 349 -9.17 -26.79 10.39
N PRO A 350 -8.74 -28.06 10.51
CA PRO A 350 -8.90 -29.05 9.47
C PRO A 350 -10.36 -29.54 9.38
N VAL A 351 -11.17 -28.79 8.68
CA VAL A 351 -12.60 -29.10 8.46
C VAL A 351 -12.83 -29.51 7.02
N SER A 352 -13.63 -30.56 6.82
CA SER A 352 -14.03 -30.99 5.47
C SER A 352 -15.03 -29.99 4.88
N HIS A 353 -14.76 -29.55 3.66
CA HIS A 353 -15.66 -28.69 2.89
C HIS A 353 -16.32 -29.48 1.78
N GLY A 354 -17.64 -29.46 1.76
CA GLY A 354 -18.42 -30.19 0.78
C GLY A 354 -18.05 -31.67 0.76
N TYR A 355 -17.55 -32.14 -0.36
CA TYR A 355 -17.20 -33.57 -0.59
C TYR A 355 -15.71 -33.86 -0.37
N MET A 356 -14.94 -32.90 0.04
CA MET A 356 -13.50 -33.09 0.31
C MET A 356 -13.30 -34.02 1.53
N PRO A 357 -12.22 -34.80 1.57
CA PRO A 357 -11.84 -35.53 2.77
C PRO A 357 -11.45 -34.57 3.89
N ILE A 358 -11.54 -35.02 5.12
CA ILE A 358 -11.09 -34.26 6.27
C ILE A 358 -9.58 -34.03 6.13
N PRO A 359 -9.10 -32.77 6.14
CA PRO A 359 -7.67 -32.47 6.08
C PRO A 359 -6.94 -33.05 7.30
N THR A 360 -5.68 -33.39 7.13
CA THR A 360 -4.85 -34.01 8.20
C THR A 360 -3.96 -33.01 8.93
N ASN A 361 -3.95 -31.75 8.49
CA ASN A 361 -3.12 -30.69 9.07
C ASN A 361 -3.83 -29.34 8.96
N THR A 362 -3.28 -28.33 9.65
CA THR A 362 -3.84 -26.97 9.73
C THR A 362 -3.43 -26.05 8.57
N LEU A 363 -2.56 -26.47 7.66
CA LEU A 363 -2.15 -25.64 6.53
C LEU A 363 -3.25 -25.62 5.46
N GLU A 364 -4.11 -24.60 5.52
CA GLU A 364 -5.18 -24.44 4.54
C GLU A 364 -4.61 -24.04 3.18
N ARG A 365 -3.77 -22.98 3.15
CA ARG A 365 -3.16 -22.48 1.92
C ARG A 365 -1.73 -22.04 2.13
N SER A 366 -0.93 -22.17 1.12
CA SER A 366 0.38 -21.54 1.05
C SER A 366 0.65 -21.06 -0.36
N PHE A 367 1.29 -19.89 -0.45
CA PHE A 367 1.73 -19.30 -1.70
C PHE A 367 3.19 -18.89 -1.56
N THR A 368 3.99 -19.26 -2.54
CA THR A 368 5.37 -18.81 -2.65
C THR A 368 5.55 -18.16 -4.01
N LYS A 369 5.66 -16.84 -4.00
CA LYS A 369 5.83 -16.03 -5.20
C LYS A 369 7.25 -15.49 -5.27
N GLN A 370 7.96 -15.86 -6.31
CA GLN A 370 9.30 -15.36 -6.64
C GLN A 370 9.18 -14.37 -7.79
N THR A 371 9.79 -13.21 -7.66
CA THR A 371 9.79 -12.16 -8.69
C THR A 371 11.21 -11.68 -8.96
N PHE A 372 11.57 -11.65 -10.22
CA PHE A 372 12.81 -11.04 -10.73
C PHE A 372 12.44 -9.82 -11.56
N SER A 373 12.99 -8.66 -11.22
CA SER A 373 12.70 -7.40 -11.89
C SER A 373 13.99 -6.71 -12.32
N ALA A 374 13.97 -6.13 -13.52
CA ALA A 374 15.03 -5.26 -14.02
C ALA A 374 14.41 -4.06 -14.71
N ASN A 375 14.81 -2.86 -14.31
CA ASN A 375 14.38 -1.59 -14.89
C ASN A 375 15.62 -0.79 -15.27
N VAL A 376 15.66 -0.27 -16.50
CA VAL A 376 16.73 0.60 -16.97
C VAL A 376 16.11 1.83 -17.64
N LYS A 377 16.60 3.01 -17.28
CA LYS A 377 16.09 4.29 -17.77
C LYS A 377 17.26 5.23 -18.05
N ALA A 378 17.37 5.70 -19.26
CA ALA A 378 18.30 6.73 -19.67
C ALA A 378 17.57 8.09 -19.74
N MET A 379 18.22 9.13 -19.28
CA MET A 379 17.76 10.51 -19.32
C MET A 379 18.83 11.38 -19.93
N GLN A 380 18.45 12.25 -20.87
CA GLN A 380 19.37 13.12 -21.59
C GLN A 380 18.75 14.49 -21.82
N GLN A 381 19.43 15.55 -21.41
CA GLN A 381 19.06 16.91 -21.76
C GLN A 381 19.70 17.28 -23.08
N MET A 382 18.90 17.81 -24.01
CA MET A 382 19.33 18.27 -25.33
C MET A 382 18.72 19.65 -25.62
N GLY A 383 19.39 20.71 -25.24
CA GLY A 383 18.88 22.07 -25.35
C GLY A 383 17.62 22.26 -24.49
N LYS A 384 16.46 22.44 -25.11
CA LYS A 384 15.15 22.61 -24.43
C LYS A 384 14.41 21.30 -24.19
N HIS A 385 14.96 20.17 -24.60
CA HIS A 385 14.35 18.85 -24.51
C HIS A 385 14.97 18.04 -23.37
N ASP A 386 14.14 17.46 -22.54
CA ASP A 386 14.50 16.47 -21.51
C ASP A 386 13.99 15.11 -21.98
N LEU A 387 14.85 14.37 -22.68
CA LEU A 387 14.52 13.07 -23.25
C LEU A 387 14.67 11.97 -22.19
N GLN A 388 13.73 11.05 -22.16
CA GLN A 388 13.80 9.84 -21.35
C GLN A 388 13.44 8.64 -22.22
N ALA A 389 14.22 7.57 -22.09
CA ALA A 389 13.90 6.28 -22.71
C ALA A 389 14.28 5.17 -21.74
N GLY A 390 13.51 4.10 -21.75
CA GLY A 390 13.80 3.01 -20.84
C GLY A 390 13.01 1.75 -21.15
N GLY A 391 13.29 0.72 -20.37
CA GLY A 391 12.60 -0.54 -20.44
C GLY A 391 12.60 -1.25 -19.10
N ASN A 392 11.68 -2.18 -18.96
CA ASN A 392 11.60 -3.06 -17.82
C ASN A 392 11.28 -4.49 -18.26
N VAL A 393 11.75 -5.44 -17.47
CA VAL A 393 11.37 -6.84 -17.54
C VAL A 393 11.06 -7.34 -16.16
N GLU A 394 10.00 -8.12 -16.03
CA GLU A 394 9.61 -8.76 -14.78
C GLU A 394 9.18 -10.20 -15.07
N TYR A 395 9.76 -11.14 -14.31
CA TYR A 395 9.36 -12.55 -14.31
C TYR A 395 8.87 -12.94 -12.93
N GLN A 396 7.69 -13.53 -12.88
CA GLN A 396 7.05 -14.02 -11.67
C GLN A 396 6.76 -15.51 -11.79
N ARG A 397 6.95 -16.23 -10.69
CA ARG A 397 6.53 -17.60 -10.52
C ARG A 397 5.87 -17.76 -9.17
N ASN A 398 4.64 -18.26 -9.15
CA ASN A 398 3.92 -18.57 -7.92
C ASN A 398 3.66 -20.07 -7.82
N ARG A 399 3.85 -20.60 -6.62
CA ARG A 399 3.53 -21.97 -6.24
C ARG A 399 2.54 -21.97 -5.10
N GLN A 400 1.47 -22.72 -5.27
CA GLN A 400 0.44 -22.95 -4.28
C GLN A 400 0.64 -24.29 -3.55
N GLY A 401 0.09 -24.42 -2.36
CA GLY A 401 0.06 -25.62 -1.55
C GLY A 401 -0.96 -25.48 -0.43
N GLY A 402 -1.12 -26.52 0.36
CA GLY A 402 -2.16 -26.63 1.37
C GLY A 402 -3.34 -27.44 0.84
N TRP A 403 -4.37 -27.62 1.68
CA TRP A 403 -5.54 -28.43 1.33
C TRP A 403 -6.70 -27.60 0.72
N GLY A 404 -6.68 -26.27 0.87
CA GLY A 404 -7.69 -25.37 0.30
C GLY A 404 -7.21 -24.75 -1.01
N PHE A 405 -7.90 -25.01 -2.11
CA PHE A 405 -7.59 -24.42 -3.42
C PHE A 405 -8.36 -23.13 -3.65
N ILE A 406 -7.68 -22.12 -4.16
CA ILE A 406 -8.28 -20.86 -4.62
C ILE A 406 -7.59 -20.30 -5.86
N LEU A 407 -6.26 -20.40 -5.95
CA LEU A 407 -5.42 -19.86 -7.02
C LEU A 407 -4.46 -20.93 -7.52
N PRO A 408 -4.40 -21.21 -8.83
CA PRO A 408 -3.46 -22.19 -9.38
C PRO A 408 -2.01 -21.68 -9.37
N ASP A 409 -1.09 -22.61 -9.57
CA ASP A 409 0.29 -22.29 -9.93
C ASP A 409 0.32 -21.47 -11.21
N PHE A 410 1.18 -20.44 -11.25
CA PHE A 410 1.33 -19.62 -12.45
C PHE A 410 2.74 -19.09 -12.65
N GLU A 411 3.03 -18.74 -13.89
CA GLU A 411 4.21 -17.99 -14.32
C GLU A 411 3.75 -16.78 -15.14
N GLN A 412 4.39 -15.65 -14.93
CA GLN A 412 4.11 -14.41 -15.68
C GLN A 412 5.40 -13.76 -16.11
N LEU A 413 5.48 -13.37 -17.37
CA LEU A 413 6.59 -12.57 -17.91
C LEU A 413 6.02 -11.30 -18.53
N THR A 414 6.53 -10.15 -18.12
CA THR A 414 6.21 -8.85 -18.71
C THR A 414 7.48 -8.16 -19.20
N PHE A 415 7.34 -7.48 -20.30
CA PHE A 415 8.40 -6.67 -20.91
C PHE A 415 7.77 -5.37 -21.41
N GLY A 416 8.44 -4.24 -21.18
CA GLY A 416 7.97 -2.93 -21.65
C GLY A 416 9.11 -2.03 -22.05
N VAL A 417 8.90 -1.20 -23.08
CA VAL A 417 9.82 -0.15 -23.52
C VAL A 417 9.06 1.16 -23.68
N PHE A 418 9.67 2.26 -23.29
CA PHE A 418 9.05 3.58 -23.40
C PHE A 418 10.05 4.65 -23.83
N ALA A 419 9.52 5.72 -24.41
CA ALA A 419 10.23 6.96 -24.66
C ALA A 419 9.32 8.14 -24.34
N MET A 420 9.89 9.20 -23.81
CA MET A 420 9.20 10.43 -23.42
C MET A 420 10.10 11.63 -23.68
N ASP A 421 9.52 12.73 -24.12
CA ASP A 421 10.16 14.03 -24.21
C ASP A 421 9.39 15.07 -23.39
N LYS A 422 10.11 15.84 -22.60
CA LYS A 422 9.61 17.07 -22.01
C LYS A 422 10.28 18.25 -22.67
N TRP A 423 9.52 18.94 -23.51
CA TRP A 423 9.97 20.12 -24.22
C TRP A 423 9.71 21.39 -23.41
N ASN A 424 10.75 22.02 -22.89
CA ASN A 424 10.73 23.27 -22.14
C ASN A 424 10.70 24.47 -23.10
N LEU A 425 9.51 24.84 -23.60
CA LEU A 425 9.33 25.98 -24.52
C LEU A 425 9.83 27.28 -23.91
N SER A 426 9.61 27.45 -22.63
CA SER A 426 10.13 28.54 -21.78
C SER A 426 10.20 28.09 -20.32
N ASP A 427 10.78 28.89 -19.43
CA ASP A 427 10.77 28.65 -17.99
C ASP A 427 9.35 28.53 -17.38
N LYS A 428 8.34 28.97 -18.11
CA LYS A 428 6.94 29.01 -17.65
C LYS A 428 6.01 28.06 -18.42
N LEU A 429 6.49 27.42 -19.49
CA LEU A 429 5.67 26.54 -20.33
C LEU A 429 6.46 25.32 -20.77
N SER A 430 5.95 24.14 -20.43
CA SER A 430 6.50 22.87 -20.92
C SER A 430 5.41 21.97 -21.48
N LEU A 431 5.76 21.24 -22.52
CA LEU A 431 4.98 20.16 -23.12
C LEU A 431 5.66 18.84 -22.78
N THR A 432 4.91 17.80 -22.48
CA THR A 432 5.42 16.46 -22.27
C THR A 432 4.64 15.49 -23.17
N ALA A 433 5.34 14.65 -23.92
CA ALA A 433 4.71 13.61 -24.71
C ALA A 433 5.52 12.33 -24.60
N GLY A 434 4.84 11.19 -24.60
CA GLY A 434 5.53 9.90 -24.53
C GLY A 434 4.66 8.76 -24.99
N ALA A 435 5.31 7.66 -25.32
CA ALA A 435 4.70 6.42 -25.75
C ALA A 435 5.41 5.21 -25.11
N ARG A 436 4.67 4.13 -24.94
CA ARG A 436 5.15 2.89 -24.36
C ARG A 436 4.48 1.70 -25.05
N PHE A 437 5.26 0.67 -25.27
CA PHE A 437 4.79 -0.65 -25.72
C PHE A 437 5.11 -1.68 -24.66
N ASP A 438 4.12 -2.52 -24.35
CA ASP A 438 4.25 -3.63 -23.41
C ASP A 438 3.77 -4.94 -24.00
N ARG A 439 4.47 -6.01 -23.62
CA ARG A 439 4.06 -7.39 -23.88
C ARG A 439 4.09 -8.17 -22.58
N GLY A 440 2.98 -8.87 -22.29
CA GLY A 440 2.86 -9.76 -21.14
C GLY A 440 2.41 -11.17 -21.57
N SER A 441 2.91 -12.18 -20.87
CA SER A 441 2.50 -13.57 -21.02
C SER A 441 2.19 -14.15 -19.65
N VAL A 442 1.02 -14.76 -19.50
CA VAL A 442 0.58 -15.45 -18.28
C VAL A 442 0.38 -16.93 -18.65
N ARG A 443 0.98 -17.81 -17.87
CA ARG A 443 0.79 -19.26 -17.93
C ARG A 443 0.23 -19.74 -16.60
N ILE A 444 -0.89 -20.42 -16.65
CA ILE A 444 -1.56 -21.06 -15.52
C ILE A 444 -1.44 -22.57 -15.69
N HIS A 445 -1.16 -23.28 -14.62
CA HIS A 445 -1.04 -24.71 -14.61
C HIS A 445 -2.35 -25.35 -14.17
N SER A 446 -2.63 -26.55 -14.68
CA SER A 446 -3.82 -27.31 -14.26
C SER A 446 -3.71 -27.71 -12.80
N TYR A 447 -4.86 -27.72 -12.15
CA TYR A 447 -5.02 -28.21 -10.79
C TYR A 447 -6.32 -29.02 -10.68
N HIS A 448 -6.24 -30.17 -10.01
CA HIS A 448 -7.35 -31.04 -9.75
C HIS A 448 -7.50 -31.26 -8.26
N ASP A 449 -8.66 -30.93 -7.74
CA ASP A 449 -9.09 -31.30 -6.40
C ASP A 449 -9.68 -32.70 -6.40
N TRP A 450 -9.53 -33.43 -5.32
CA TRP A 450 -10.14 -34.71 -5.16
C TRP A 450 -11.26 -34.71 -4.10
N TYR A 451 -12.23 -35.56 -4.27
CA TYR A 451 -13.41 -35.67 -3.43
C TYR A 451 -13.46 -37.03 -2.74
N LYS A 452 -14.20 -37.08 -1.63
CA LYS A 452 -14.41 -38.30 -0.87
C LYS A 452 -15.01 -39.39 -1.78
N THR A 453 -14.47 -40.58 -1.73
CA THR A 453 -14.80 -41.70 -2.61
C THR A 453 -15.70 -42.75 -1.97
N PRO A 454 -16.43 -43.49 -2.76
CA PRO A 454 -16.75 -43.27 -4.18
C PRO A 454 -17.85 -42.21 -4.33
N LEU A 455 -17.63 -41.27 -5.24
CA LEU A 455 -18.64 -40.26 -5.57
C LEU A 455 -19.15 -40.55 -6.99
N LYS A 456 -20.47 -40.69 -7.14
CA LYS A 456 -21.10 -40.76 -8.45
C LYS A 456 -21.28 -39.34 -8.99
N ALA A 457 -21.16 -39.16 -10.32
CA ALA A 457 -21.36 -37.87 -10.97
C ALA A 457 -22.70 -37.22 -10.55
N SER A 458 -23.77 -38.03 -10.41
CA SER A 458 -25.07 -37.58 -9.93
C SER A 458 -25.09 -37.01 -8.50
N THR A 459 -24.05 -37.28 -7.70
CA THR A 459 -23.94 -36.73 -6.33
C THR A 459 -23.53 -35.25 -6.34
N PHE A 460 -22.98 -34.80 -7.44
CA PHE A 460 -22.52 -33.40 -7.63
C PHE A 460 -23.56 -32.54 -8.35
N ASP A 461 -24.55 -33.17 -9.01
CA ASP A 461 -25.69 -32.47 -9.59
C ASP A 461 -26.61 -32.00 -8.44
N SER A 462 -26.13 -31.06 -7.63
CA SER A 462 -26.98 -30.44 -6.63
C SER A 462 -27.94 -29.48 -7.33
N PRO A 463 -29.24 -29.62 -7.16
CA PRO A 463 -30.22 -28.68 -7.71
C PRO A 463 -30.04 -27.24 -7.19
N MET A 464 -29.25 -27.06 -6.11
CA MET A 464 -29.01 -25.75 -5.49
C MET A 464 -27.92 -24.95 -6.15
N ASP A 465 -26.96 -25.54 -6.84
CA ASP A 465 -25.85 -24.79 -7.44
C ASP A 465 -25.80 -24.79 -8.96
N GLY A 466 -26.64 -25.61 -9.63
CA GLY A 466 -26.70 -25.66 -11.09
C GLY A 466 -25.38 -26.07 -11.76
N THR A 467 -24.45 -26.63 -11.01
CA THR A 467 -23.13 -27.00 -11.53
C THR A 467 -23.17 -28.39 -12.13
N VAL A 468 -23.12 -28.44 -13.45
CA VAL A 468 -22.74 -29.67 -14.14
C VAL A 468 -21.25 -29.89 -13.96
N LEU A 469 -20.84 -30.98 -13.36
CA LEU A 469 -19.44 -31.36 -13.19
C LEU A 469 -18.80 -31.66 -14.55
N GLN A 470 -18.29 -30.63 -15.20
CA GLN A 470 -17.41 -30.76 -16.34
C GLN A 470 -15.97 -30.98 -15.85
N GLY A 471 -15.27 -31.95 -16.42
CA GLY A 471 -13.85 -32.16 -16.15
C GLY A 471 -13.54 -33.08 -14.97
N THR A 472 -14.47 -33.96 -14.54
CA THR A 472 -14.16 -35.01 -13.54
C THR A 472 -13.30 -36.11 -14.13
N VAL A 473 -12.27 -36.53 -13.41
CA VAL A 473 -11.44 -37.68 -13.69
C VAL A 473 -11.55 -38.65 -12.51
N GLN A 474 -11.88 -39.90 -12.76
CA GLN A 474 -11.91 -40.93 -11.74
C GLN A 474 -10.59 -41.69 -11.73
N GLN A 475 -9.96 -41.81 -10.57
CA GLN A 475 -8.73 -42.57 -10.38
C GLN A 475 -8.93 -43.54 -9.20
N GLY A 476 -9.06 -44.80 -9.45
CA GLY A 476 -9.45 -45.79 -8.45
C GLY A 476 -10.82 -45.46 -7.86
N ASP A 477 -10.90 -45.40 -6.55
CA ASP A 477 -12.10 -44.99 -5.80
C ASP A 477 -12.26 -43.49 -5.62
N SER A 478 -11.33 -42.68 -6.14
CA SER A 478 -11.32 -41.22 -5.96
C SER A 478 -11.78 -40.50 -7.21
N THR A 479 -12.63 -39.49 -7.02
CA THR A 479 -13.07 -38.58 -8.08
C THR A 479 -12.34 -37.27 -7.97
N TYR A 480 -11.71 -36.85 -9.06
CA TYR A 480 -10.99 -35.56 -9.16
C TYR A 480 -11.79 -34.59 -10.01
N MET A 481 -11.91 -33.38 -9.55
CA MET A 481 -12.52 -32.28 -10.29
C MET A 481 -11.45 -31.28 -10.73
N GLU A 482 -11.44 -30.91 -12.02
CA GLU A 482 -10.58 -29.86 -12.52
C GLU A 482 -11.05 -28.51 -11.99
N ARG A 483 -10.18 -27.85 -11.20
CA ARG A 483 -10.39 -26.48 -10.69
C ARG A 483 -9.70 -25.46 -11.58
N SER A 484 -8.64 -25.85 -12.25
CA SER A 484 -7.90 -24.99 -13.17
C SER A 484 -7.35 -25.80 -14.33
N ALA A 485 -7.63 -25.38 -15.56
CA ALA A 485 -7.03 -25.93 -16.76
C ALA A 485 -5.68 -25.29 -17.08
N ASN A 486 -4.85 -25.98 -17.88
CA ASN A 486 -3.66 -25.35 -18.44
C ASN A 486 -4.08 -24.19 -19.36
N LEU A 487 -3.59 -22.99 -19.07
CA LEU A 487 -3.89 -21.79 -19.83
C LEU A 487 -2.60 -21.02 -20.14
N ARG A 488 -2.46 -20.61 -21.39
CA ARG A 488 -1.43 -19.65 -21.78
C ARG A 488 -2.07 -18.50 -22.54
N ARG A 489 -1.85 -17.28 -22.04
CA ARG A 489 -2.33 -16.03 -22.67
C ARG A 489 -1.17 -15.07 -22.87
N SER A 490 -1.18 -14.37 -24.00
CA SER A 490 -0.25 -13.28 -24.28
C SER A 490 -1.03 -12.03 -24.64
N TYR A 491 -0.55 -10.89 -24.15
CA TYR A 491 -1.19 -9.59 -24.29
C TYR A 491 -0.17 -8.58 -24.77
N ASN A 492 -0.59 -7.68 -25.65
CA ASN A 492 0.17 -6.51 -26.05
C ASN A 492 -0.63 -5.26 -25.70
N SER A 493 0.05 -4.20 -25.35
CA SER A 493 -0.58 -2.90 -25.12
C SER A 493 0.31 -1.77 -25.62
N PHE A 494 -0.34 -0.76 -26.15
CA PHE A 494 0.30 0.51 -26.47
C PHE A 494 -0.34 1.61 -25.63
N THR A 495 0.49 2.35 -24.92
CA THR A 495 0.07 3.49 -24.08
C THR A 495 0.77 4.75 -24.52
N TRP A 496 0.12 5.90 -24.25
CA TRP A 496 0.65 7.20 -24.58
C TRP A 496 0.14 8.24 -23.59
N SER A 497 0.86 9.34 -23.48
CA SER A 497 0.46 10.47 -22.66
C SER A 497 0.96 11.77 -23.30
N VAL A 498 0.13 12.81 -23.27
CA VAL A 498 0.49 14.18 -23.66
C VAL A 498 0.06 15.10 -22.56
N GLY A 499 0.95 15.97 -22.10
CA GLY A 499 0.68 16.89 -21.02
C GLY A 499 1.25 18.29 -21.28
N VAL A 500 0.64 19.29 -20.67
CA VAL A 500 1.08 20.67 -20.68
C VAL A 500 1.10 21.24 -19.26
N ASN A 501 2.18 21.93 -18.91
CA ASN A 501 2.29 22.71 -17.69
C ASN A 501 2.55 24.17 -18.03
N ARG A 502 1.78 25.08 -17.43
CA ARG A 502 1.96 26.51 -17.60
C ARG A 502 1.97 27.24 -16.27
N MET A 503 2.99 28.03 -16.02
CA MET A 503 3.10 28.91 -14.86
C MET A 503 2.60 30.31 -15.23
N LEU A 504 1.66 30.83 -14.45
CA LEU A 504 1.08 32.19 -14.58
C LEU A 504 1.20 32.86 -13.20
N GLY A 505 2.31 33.54 -12.97
CA GLY A 505 2.61 34.15 -11.67
C GLY A 505 2.66 33.09 -10.56
N ASP A 506 1.71 33.17 -9.61
CA ASP A 506 1.60 32.24 -8.48
C ASP A 506 0.81 30.96 -8.83
N TRP A 507 0.28 30.86 -10.05
CA TRP A 507 -0.53 29.74 -10.51
C TRP A 507 0.27 28.79 -11.40
N VAL A 508 0.03 27.51 -11.24
CA VAL A 508 0.45 26.43 -12.16
C VAL A 508 -0.79 25.76 -12.70
N LEU A 509 -0.95 25.79 -14.01
CA LEU A 509 -2.01 25.08 -14.72
C LEU A 509 -1.43 23.86 -15.40
N LYS A 510 -2.11 22.73 -15.28
CA LYS A 510 -1.73 21.44 -15.84
C LYS A 510 -2.90 20.85 -16.62
N LEU A 511 -2.59 20.19 -17.70
CA LEU A 511 -3.52 19.29 -18.38
C LEU A 511 -2.73 18.10 -18.87
N ASN A 512 -3.24 16.91 -18.62
CA ASN A 512 -2.68 15.67 -19.12
C ASN A 512 -3.77 14.79 -19.72
N VAL A 513 -3.51 14.23 -20.87
CA VAL A 513 -4.39 13.28 -21.56
C VAL A 513 -3.57 12.05 -21.90
N GLY A 514 -4.09 10.87 -21.63
CA GLY A 514 -3.35 9.66 -21.92
C GLY A 514 -4.19 8.39 -21.87
N LYS A 515 -3.57 7.32 -22.32
CA LYS A 515 -4.07 5.95 -22.24
C LYS A 515 -3.18 5.17 -21.28
N SER A 516 -3.77 4.52 -20.29
CA SER A 516 -3.14 3.57 -19.39
C SER A 516 -3.73 2.16 -19.59
N PHE A 517 -3.04 1.14 -19.11
CA PHE A 517 -3.50 -0.24 -19.21
C PHE A 517 -3.02 -1.08 -18.03
N ARG A 518 -3.63 -2.26 -17.89
CA ARG A 518 -3.06 -3.39 -17.16
C ARG A 518 -3.44 -4.72 -17.83
N ILE A 519 -2.59 -5.71 -17.67
CA ILE A 519 -2.89 -7.07 -18.11
C ILE A 519 -3.68 -7.81 -17.03
N PRO A 520 -4.59 -8.75 -17.42
CA PRO A 520 -5.25 -9.61 -16.46
C PRO A 520 -4.23 -10.47 -15.70
N ILE A 521 -4.36 -10.55 -14.39
CA ILE A 521 -3.50 -11.39 -13.55
C ILE A 521 -4.03 -12.82 -13.46
N ALA A 522 -3.19 -13.74 -12.96
CA ALA A 522 -3.54 -15.15 -12.84
C ALA A 522 -4.81 -15.40 -12.00
N LYS A 523 -5.04 -14.62 -10.94
CA LYS A 523 -6.26 -14.62 -10.14
C LYS A 523 -7.51 -14.40 -11.01
N GLU A 524 -7.50 -13.35 -11.81
CA GLU A 524 -8.65 -12.97 -12.64
C GLU A 524 -8.95 -13.97 -13.75
N LEU A 525 -7.92 -14.70 -14.20
CA LEU A 525 -8.04 -15.70 -15.27
C LEU A 525 -8.39 -17.08 -14.76
N GLY A 526 -7.84 -17.53 -13.62
CA GLY A 526 -7.85 -18.95 -13.24
C GLY A 526 -8.25 -19.26 -11.80
N MET A 527 -8.74 -18.30 -11.04
CA MET A 527 -9.28 -18.53 -9.70
C MET A 527 -10.53 -19.40 -9.77
N ASP A 528 -10.69 -20.37 -8.88
CA ASP A 528 -11.92 -21.17 -8.76
C ASP A 528 -11.98 -21.81 -7.37
N GLY A 529 -12.42 -21.05 -6.35
CA GLY A 529 -12.46 -21.57 -5.00
C GLY A 529 -13.14 -20.64 -4.00
N VAL A 530 -13.27 -21.15 -2.79
CA VAL A 530 -13.86 -20.41 -1.67
C VAL A 530 -12.84 -19.50 -1.06
N ASN A 531 -13.20 -18.23 -0.91
CA ASN A 531 -12.51 -17.30 -0.04
C ASN A 531 -13.25 -17.26 1.31
N TYR A 532 -12.76 -18.05 2.28
CA TYR A 532 -13.41 -18.23 3.56
C TYR A 532 -13.41 -17.00 4.42
N ASN A 533 -12.38 -16.15 4.31
CA ASN A 533 -12.24 -14.95 5.13
C ASN A 533 -13.29 -13.88 4.80
N ILE A 534 -13.85 -13.91 3.60
CA ILE A 534 -14.85 -12.96 3.10
C ILE A 534 -16.14 -13.62 2.58
N PHE A 535 -16.35 -14.89 2.92
CA PHE A 535 -17.61 -15.64 2.70
C PHE A 535 -18.15 -15.60 1.28
N ARG A 536 -17.31 -15.87 0.29
CA ARG A 536 -17.74 -15.94 -1.10
C ARG A 536 -16.99 -16.99 -1.91
N TYR A 537 -17.63 -17.49 -2.94
CA TYR A 537 -16.97 -18.29 -3.95
C TYR A 537 -16.47 -17.39 -5.08
N GLU A 538 -15.19 -17.44 -5.41
CA GLU A 538 -14.59 -16.59 -6.45
C GLU A 538 -14.19 -17.44 -7.67
N LYS A 539 -14.58 -16.98 -8.89
CA LYS A 539 -14.27 -17.64 -10.14
C LYS A 539 -13.65 -16.68 -11.15
N GLY A 540 -12.55 -17.10 -11.73
CA GLY A 540 -11.83 -16.40 -12.80
C GLY A 540 -12.53 -16.49 -14.14
N ASN A 541 -12.05 -15.72 -15.10
CA ASN A 541 -12.54 -15.68 -16.47
C ASN A 541 -11.37 -15.71 -17.46
N THR A 542 -11.21 -16.83 -18.14
CA THR A 542 -10.11 -17.07 -19.09
C THR A 542 -10.18 -16.21 -20.36
N SER A 543 -11.32 -15.54 -20.61
CA SER A 543 -11.57 -14.71 -21.81
C SER A 543 -11.25 -13.25 -21.64
N LEU A 544 -10.80 -12.80 -20.46
CA LEU A 544 -10.51 -11.42 -20.16
C LEU A 544 -9.47 -10.83 -21.11
N LYS A 545 -9.72 -9.58 -21.53
CA LYS A 545 -8.81 -8.74 -22.31
C LYS A 545 -8.06 -7.78 -21.37
N PRO A 546 -6.91 -7.20 -21.79
CA PRO A 546 -6.26 -6.15 -21.02
C PRO A 546 -7.23 -5.05 -20.67
N GLU A 547 -7.19 -4.58 -19.43
CA GLU A 547 -7.98 -3.42 -19.01
C GLU A 547 -7.30 -2.15 -19.52
N GLU A 548 -8.06 -1.27 -20.12
CA GLU A 548 -7.60 0.00 -20.67
C GLU A 548 -8.36 1.16 -20.03
N SER A 549 -7.70 2.30 -19.87
CA SER A 549 -8.29 3.54 -19.40
C SER A 549 -7.82 4.71 -20.23
N TYR A 550 -8.76 5.49 -20.77
CA TYR A 550 -8.52 6.79 -21.36
C TYR A 550 -8.76 7.83 -20.28
N GLN A 551 -7.77 8.67 -20.02
CA GLN A 551 -7.74 9.57 -18.88
C GLN A 551 -7.52 11.01 -19.31
N VAL A 552 -8.25 11.93 -18.68
CA VAL A 552 -8.02 13.37 -18.75
C VAL A 552 -7.86 13.87 -17.31
N ASP A 553 -6.73 14.45 -17.01
CA ASP A 553 -6.39 15.01 -15.71
C ASP A 553 -6.02 16.47 -15.85
N ALA A 554 -6.66 17.35 -15.10
CA ALA A 554 -6.25 18.73 -14.99
C ALA A 554 -5.71 19.02 -13.57
N GLY A 555 -4.97 20.09 -13.45
CA GLY A 555 -4.43 20.56 -12.17
C GLY A 555 -4.37 22.07 -12.16
N ILE A 556 -4.88 22.68 -11.11
CA ILE A 556 -4.79 24.11 -10.83
C ILE A 556 -4.12 24.21 -9.45
N VAL A 557 -2.91 24.74 -9.40
CA VAL A 557 -2.14 24.93 -8.17
C VAL A 557 -1.86 26.41 -8.00
N CYS A 558 -2.11 26.94 -6.82
CA CYS A 558 -1.78 28.30 -6.45
C CYS A 558 -0.91 28.30 -5.19
N GLU A 559 0.25 28.94 -5.24
CA GLU A 559 1.08 29.21 -4.07
C GLU A 559 1.36 30.69 -3.96
N LYS A 560 0.68 31.38 -3.05
CA LYS A 560 0.82 32.81 -2.82
C LYS A 560 1.03 33.09 -1.34
N GLY A 561 2.29 33.33 -0.96
CA GLY A 561 2.66 33.69 0.41
C GLY A 561 2.19 32.67 1.45
N VAL A 562 1.12 32.99 2.16
CA VAL A 562 0.57 32.18 3.26
C VAL A 562 -0.47 31.14 2.79
N LEU A 563 -0.85 31.18 1.52
CA LEU A 563 -1.92 30.35 0.96
C LEU A 563 -1.38 29.41 -0.13
N SER A 564 -1.66 28.12 0.00
CA SER A 564 -1.47 27.10 -1.03
C SER A 564 -2.79 26.40 -1.30
N MET A 565 -3.18 26.32 -2.56
CA MET A 565 -4.41 25.67 -3.00
C MET A 565 -4.11 24.76 -4.17
N GLN A 566 -4.82 23.64 -4.25
CA GLN A 566 -4.77 22.71 -5.38
C GLN A 566 -6.17 22.21 -5.67
N LEU A 567 -6.54 22.17 -6.96
CA LEU A 567 -7.75 21.53 -7.48
C LEU A 567 -7.35 20.62 -8.64
N THR A 568 -7.77 19.37 -8.59
CA THR A 568 -7.41 18.36 -9.60
C THR A 568 -8.65 17.60 -10.07
N PRO A 569 -9.42 18.13 -11.04
CA PRO A 569 -10.48 17.40 -11.70
C PRO A 569 -9.91 16.32 -12.62
N TYR A 570 -10.63 15.21 -12.75
CA TYR A 570 -10.24 14.08 -13.59
C TYR A 570 -11.47 13.38 -14.22
N LEU A 571 -11.20 12.71 -15.34
CA LEU A 571 -12.16 11.87 -16.05
C LEU A 571 -11.45 10.62 -16.54
N ASN A 572 -12.07 9.44 -16.34
CA ASN A 572 -11.58 8.16 -16.83
C ASN A 572 -12.69 7.41 -17.56
N TYR A 573 -12.39 6.95 -18.77
CA TYR A 573 -13.25 6.04 -19.52
C TYR A 573 -12.55 4.71 -19.71
N PHE A 574 -13.19 3.63 -19.25
CA PHE A 574 -12.73 2.25 -19.41
C PHE A 574 -13.63 1.54 -20.41
N PRO A 575 -13.12 1.07 -21.55
CA PRO A 575 -13.89 0.22 -22.46
C PRO A 575 -14.12 -1.20 -21.91
N ASN A 576 -13.30 -1.65 -20.98
CA ASN A 576 -13.22 -3.03 -20.50
C ASN A 576 -12.69 -3.14 -19.06
N TYR A 577 -13.32 -2.42 -18.13
CA TYR A 577 -13.01 -2.47 -16.69
C TYR A 577 -13.24 -3.87 -16.13
N ILE A 578 -12.20 -4.50 -15.56
CA ILE A 578 -12.27 -5.84 -14.94
C ILE A 578 -12.71 -5.69 -13.49
N TYR A 579 -13.73 -6.40 -13.08
CA TYR A 579 -14.15 -6.43 -11.68
C TYR A 579 -14.74 -7.78 -11.31
N LEU A 580 -14.75 -8.09 -10.03
CA LEU A 580 -15.36 -9.28 -9.47
C LEU A 580 -16.86 -8.98 -9.27
N ASN A 581 -17.69 -9.57 -10.15
CA ASN A 581 -19.12 -9.31 -10.20
C ASN A 581 -19.88 -10.28 -9.30
N PRO A 582 -20.64 -9.80 -8.31
CA PRO A 582 -21.55 -10.63 -7.54
C PRO A 582 -22.68 -11.16 -8.44
N THR A 583 -22.89 -12.45 -8.43
CA THR A 583 -23.97 -13.11 -9.18
C THR A 583 -25.10 -13.56 -8.25
N PRO A 584 -26.32 -13.86 -8.76
CA PRO A 584 -27.38 -14.46 -7.96
C PRO A 584 -27.17 -15.97 -7.72
N GLN A 585 -26.09 -16.54 -8.23
CA GLN A 585 -25.79 -17.97 -8.12
C GLN A 585 -25.00 -18.26 -6.85
N TYR A 586 -25.12 -19.51 -6.38
CA TYR A 586 -24.38 -20.03 -5.24
C TYR A 586 -23.56 -21.25 -5.67
N LYS A 587 -22.38 -21.40 -5.10
CA LYS A 587 -21.53 -22.58 -5.25
C LYS A 587 -20.90 -22.92 -3.89
N GLU A 588 -20.93 -24.21 -3.52
CA GLU A 588 -20.48 -24.67 -2.19
C GLU A 588 -21.14 -23.93 -1.02
N GLY A 589 -22.43 -23.58 -1.15
CA GLY A 589 -23.19 -22.85 -0.15
C GLY A 589 -22.91 -21.35 -0.04
N LEU A 590 -21.98 -20.83 -0.86
CA LEU A 590 -21.56 -19.43 -0.85
C LEU A 590 -21.94 -18.74 -2.16
N GLN A 591 -22.22 -17.44 -2.07
CA GLN A 591 -22.52 -16.63 -3.25
C GLN A 591 -21.34 -16.63 -4.22
N LEU A 592 -21.64 -16.91 -5.49
CA LEU A 592 -20.67 -16.91 -6.57
C LEU A 592 -20.36 -15.49 -7.06
N TYR A 593 -19.09 -15.14 -7.02
CA TYR A 593 -18.54 -13.94 -7.63
C TYR A 593 -17.70 -14.34 -8.85
N TYR A 594 -17.92 -13.66 -9.97
CA TYR A 594 -17.28 -14.01 -11.25
C TYR A 594 -16.59 -12.80 -11.86
N TYR A 595 -15.33 -12.97 -12.30
CA TYR A 595 -14.60 -11.90 -12.96
C TYR A 595 -15.21 -11.58 -14.33
N THR A 596 -15.56 -10.34 -14.53
CA THR A 596 -16.20 -9.85 -15.76
C THR A 596 -15.62 -8.50 -16.19
N GLN A 597 -16.00 -8.06 -17.38
CA GLN A 597 -15.60 -6.75 -17.92
C GLN A 597 -16.83 -5.93 -18.30
N ALA A 598 -16.77 -4.63 -18.01
CA ALA A 598 -17.81 -3.66 -18.39
C ALA A 598 -17.18 -2.36 -18.90
N LYS A 599 -17.93 -1.61 -19.73
CA LYS A 599 -17.62 -0.19 -19.98
C LYS A 599 -17.94 0.62 -18.75
N VAL A 600 -17.02 1.49 -18.33
CA VAL A 600 -17.16 2.29 -17.11
C VAL A 600 -16.75 3.72 -17.39
N LEU A 601 -17.55 4.67 -16.88
CA LEU A 601 -17.21 6.08 -16.82
C LEU A 601 -17.02 6.50 -15.37
N ARG A 602 -15.93 7.20 -15.11
CA ARG A 602 -15.62 7.77 -13.80
C ARG A 602 -15.14 9.20 -13.96
N TRP A 603 -15.60 10.07 -13.10
CA TRP A 603 -15.11 11.44 -13.01
C TRP A 603 -15.19 11.94 -11.58
N GLY A 604 -14.39 12.91 -11.27
CA GLY A 604 -14.35 13.49 -9.95
C GLY A 604 -13.35 14.63 -9.84
N PHE A 605 -13.13 15.07 -8.63
CA PHE A 605 -12.10 16.05 -8.31
C PHE A 605 -11.55 15.84 -6.91
N GLU A 606 -10.34 16.33 -6.71
CA GLU A 606 -9.71 16.51 -5.42
C GLU A 606 -9.41 17.98 -5.22
N ALA A 607 -9.63 18.47 -4.02
CA ALA A 607 -9.30 19.84 -3.64
C ALA A 607 -8.49 19.84 -2.34
N SER A 608 -7.50 20.72 -2.23
CA SER A 608 -6.78 20.94 -0.97
C SER A 608 -6.43 22.41 -0.80
N VAL A 609 -6.45 22.85 0.45
CA VAL A 609 -6.08 24.19 0.86
C VAL A 609 -5.18 24.10 2.09
N SER A 610 -4.06 24.80 2.05
CA SER A 610 -3.18 25.00 3.20
C SER A 610 -3.02 26.50 3.41
N TRP A 611 -3.53 27.00 4.51
CA TRP A 611 -3.58 28.43 4.82
C TRP A 611 -2.97 28.74 6.18
N LYS A 612 -1.88 29.50 6.19
CA LYS A 612 -1.31 30.08 7.41
C LYS A 612 -2.11 31.35 7.76
N ILE A 613 -3.23 31.16 8.49
CA ILE A 613 -4.12 32.25 8.90
C ILE A 613 -3.36 33.29 9.72
N LEU A 614 -2.50 32.81 10.62
CA LEU A 614 -1.58 33.60 11.44
C LEU A 614 -0.22 32.87 11.47
N PRO A 615 0.88 33.52 11.86
CA PRO A 615 2.18 32.86 11.93
C PRO A 615 2.20 31.58 12.78
N TYR A 616 1.29 31.48 13.73
CA TYR A 616 1.14 30.36 14.66
C TYR A 616 -0.15 29.55 14.45
N LEU A 617 -1.01 29.91 13.48
CA LEU A 617 -2.28 29.23 13.21
C LEU A 617 -2.38 28.85 11.74
N LYS A 618 -2.46 27.54 11.49
CA LYS A 618 -2.55 26.97 10.15
C LYS A 618 -3.84 26.16 10.01
N LEU A 619 -4.52 26.33 8.87
CA LEU A 619 -5.63 25.49 8.43
C LEU A 619 -5.15 24.65 7.24
N ASP A 620 -5.28 23.34 7.35
CA ASP A 620 -5.17 22.39 6.24
C ASP A 620 -6.54 21.76 6.01
N ALA A 621 -7.08 21.89 4.81
CA ALA A 621 -8.35 21.28 4.44
C ALA A 621 -8.22 20.59 3.09
N ASP A 622 -8.85 19.42 2.97
CA ASP A 622 -8.92 18.66 1.72
C ASP A 622 -10.28 17.97 1.58
N GLY A 623 -10.61 17.64 0.35
CA GLY A 623 -11.82 16.92 0.04
C GLY A 623 -11.76 16.31 -1.35
N GLU A 624 -12.60 15.30 -1.56
CA GLU A 624 -12.69 14.57 -2.81
C GLU A 624 -14.14 14.17 -3.13
N TYR A 625 -14.40 14.06 -4.40
CA TYR A 625 -15.65 13.54 -4.94
C TYR A 625 -15.37 12.57 -6.07
N LEU A 626 -16.07 11.45 -6.08
CA LEU A 626 -16.03 10.46 -7.16
C LEU A 626 -17.45 10.09 -7.60
N TYR A 627 -17.65 10.10 -8.92
CA TYR A 627 -18.78 9.49 -9.59
C TYR A 627 -18.30 8.37 -10.49
N ALA A 628 -18.83 7.15 -10.33
CA ALA A 628 -18.46 5.98 -11.11
C ALA A 628 -19.69 5.16 -11.49
N ARG A 629 -19.84 4.85 -12.80
CA ARG A 629 -20.96 4.03 -13.29
C ARG A 629 -20.56 3.08 -14.40
N GLN A 630 -21.19 1.90 -14.37
CA GLN A 630 -21.14 0.93 -15.45
C GLN A 630 -22.05 1.36 -16.60
N LEU A 631 -21.51 1.36 -17.82
CA LEU A 631 -22.22 1.76 -19.03
C LEU A 631 -22.68 0.56 -19.87
N SER A 632 -22.24 -0.67 -19.52
CA SER A 632 -22.60 -1.90 -20.25
C SER A 632 -22.64 -3.10 -19.29
N GLY A 633 -23.06 -4.26 -19.82
CA GLY A 633 -23.17 -5.51 -19.07
C GLY A 633 -24.44 -5.58 -18.24
N GLU A 634 -24.58 -6.67 -17.46
CA GLU A 634 -25.74 -6.95 -16.63
C GLU A 634 -25.99 -5.88 -15.56
N LYS A 635 -24.92 -5.28 -15.06
CA LYS A 635 -24.96 -4.22 -14.03
C LYS A 635 -24.90 -2.81 -14.61
N LYS A 636 -25.37 -2.60 -15.88
CA LYS A 636 -25.45 -1.27 -16.48
C LYS A 636 -26.28 -0.32 -15.59
N GLY A 637 -25.75 0.87 -15.34
CA GLY A 637 -26.38 1.91 -14.52
C GLY A 637 -26.07 1.81 -13.02
N TYR A 638 -25.49 0.71 -12.55
CA TYR A 638 -25.01 0.57 -11.16
C TYR A 638 -23.59 1.14 -10.98
N GLY A 639 -23.18 1.30 -9.72
CA GLY A 639 -21.84 1.67 -9.33
C GLY A 639 -20.81 0.58 -9.62
N LEU A 640 -19.64 0.73 -9.01
CA LEU A 640 -18.60 -0.29 -8.92
C LEU A 640 -18.50 -0.80 -7.49
N PRO A 641 -18.11 -2.07 -7.26
CA PRO A 641 -17.88 -2.59 -5.93
C PRO A 641 -16.84 -1.73 -5.18
N PHE A 642 -17.05 -1.49 -3.88
CA PHE A 642 -16.16 -0.73 -3.02
C PHE A 642 -15.86 0.70 -3.52
N SER A 643 -16.78 1.33 -4.24
CA SER A 643 -16.64 2.73 -4.67
C SER A 643 -16.62 3.66 -3.46
N THR A 644 -15.62 4.53 -3.41
CA THR A 644 -15.46 5.47 -2.31
C THR A 644 -16.54 6.58 -2.33
N PRO A 645 -17.17 6.91 -1.19
CA PRO A 645 -18.03 8.08 -1.09
C PRO A 645 -17.21 9.37 -1.17
N TRP A 646 -17.89 10.53 -1.32
CA TRP A 646 -17.20 11.80 -1.14
C TRP A 646 -16.72 11.95 0.32
N SER A 647 -15.59 12.62 0.48
CA SER A 647 -15.04 12.90 1.80
C SER A 647 -14.43 14.29 1.87
N ALA A 648 -14.38 14.83 3.08
CA ALA A 648 -13.71 16.09 3.38
C ALA A 648 -13.05 16.02 4.76
N ARG A 649 -11.92 16.70 4.91
CA ARG A 649 -11.19 16.83 6.16
C ARG A 649 -10.71 18.26 6.34
N ALA A 650 -10.73 18.75 7.57
CA ALA A 650 -10.19 20.04 7.96
C ALA A 650 -9.39 19.90 9.27
N GLU A 651 -8.13 20.29 9.28
CA GLU A 651 -7.27 20.33 10.45
C GLU A 651 -6.90 21.77 10.75
N LEU A 652 -7.22 22.24 11.96
CA LEU A 652 -6.74 23.51 12.50
C LEU A 652 -5.58 23.23 13.44
N ARG A 653 -4.39 23.73 13.09
CA ARG A 653 -3.13 23.50 13.82
C ARG A 653 -2.61 24.79 14.41
N TYR A 654 -2.49 24.82 15.73
CA TYR A 654 -1.83 25.88 16.47
C TYR A 654 -0.36 25.50 16.72
N LEU A 655 0.57 26.32 16.21
CA LEU A 655 2.00 26.13 16.39
C LEU A 655 2.43 26.81 17.70
N LEU A 656 2.97 26.03 18.62
CA LEU A 656 3.46 26.55 19.90
C LEU A 656 4.65 27.46 19.65
N PRO A 657 4.64 28.70 20.15
CA PRO A 657 5.76 29.63 20.01
C PRO A 657 7.06 29.04 20.54
N ALA A 658 8.11 29.09 19.74
CA ALA A 658 9.44 28.64 20.14
C ALA A 658 10.50 29.52 19.49
N GLN A 659 11.43 30.02 20.31
CA GLN A 659 12.60 30.79 19.82
C GLN A 659 13.54 29.92 18.96
N ASN A 660 13.53 28.62 19.18
CA ASN A 660 14.34 27.63 18.45
C ASN A 660 13.44 26.58 17.81
N PRO A 661 13.54 26.33 16.48
CA PRO A 661 12.78 25.27 15.78
C PRO A 661 12.94 23.87 16.39
N ALA A 662 14.09 23.59 17.03
CA ALA A 662 14.34 22.33 17.74
C ALA A 662 13.52 22.18 19.05
N LYS A 663 12.79 23.20 19.47
CA LYS A 663 11.86 23.19 20.63
C LYS A 663 10.42 23.46 20.21
N SER A 664 10.12 23.41 18.90
CA SER A 664 8.79 23.66 18.38
C SER A 664 7.79 22.61 18.85
N GLY A 665 6.53 22.94 18.82
CA GLY A 665 5.44 22.03 19.12
C GLY A 665 4.17 22.50 18.44
N PHE A 666 3.13 21.68 18.53
CA PHE A 666 1.82 22.01 17.97
C PHE A 666 0.69 21.35 18.77
N VAL A 667 -0.50 21.92 18.63
CA VAL A 667 -1.78 21.29 18.98
C VAL A 667 -2.66 21.38 17.75
N ALA A 668 -3.30 20.30 17.36
CA ALA A 668 -4.19 20.28 16.22
C ALA A 668 -5.52 19.61 16.54
N LEU A 669 -6.58 20.15 15.94
CA LEU A 669 -7.91 19.58 15.95
C LEU A 669 -8.32 19.31 14.51
N GLU A 670 -8.79 18.07 14.25
CA GLU A 670 -9.19 17.63 12.92
C GLU A 670 -10.62 17.16 12.93
N TRP A 671 -11.37 17.58 11.94
CA TRP A 671 -12.71 17.14 11.64
C TRP A 671 -12.75 16.46 10.28
N GLN A 672 -13.27 15.24 10.23
CA GLN A 672 -13.43 14.44 9.03
C GLN A 672 -14.91 14.17 8.79
N VAL A 673 -15.35 14.30 7.55
CA VAL A 673 -16.71 14.02 7.09
C VAL A 673 -16.64 13.08 5.91
N VAL A 674 -17.43 12.02 5.94
CA VAL A 674 -17.58 11.07 4.84
C VAL A 674 -19.07 10.99 4.49
N GLY A 675 -19.39 11.10 3.21
CA GLY A 675 -20.75 11.09 2.72
C GLY A 675 -21.38 9.70 2.72
N THR A 676 -22.68 9.65 2.50
CA THR A 676 -23.39 8.40 2.26
C THR A 676 -22.97 7.84 0.89
N GLN A 677 -22.71 6.54 0.81
CA GLN A 677 -22.54 5.85 -0.45
C GLN A 677 -23.86 5.21 -0.90
N ASP A 678 -24.50 5.87 -1.89
CA ASP A 678 -25.77 5.43 -2.47
C ASP A 678 -25.60 4.78 -3.85
N ILE A 679 -24.45 4.99 -4.52
CA ILE A 679 -24.13 4.45 -5.84
C ILE A 679 -23.40 3.12 -5.66
N ILE A 680 -24.18 2.06 -5.53
CA ILE A 680 -23.71 0.70 -5.21
C ILE A 680 -23.96 -0.25 -6.37
N VAL A 681 -23.41 -1.47 -6.26
CA VAL A 681 -23.73 -2.61 -7.13
C VAL A 681 -24.36 -3.72 -6.30
N PRO A 682 -25.63 -4.10 -6.54
CA PRO A 682 -26.27 -5.19 -5.80
C PRO A 682 -25.51 -6.51 -5.90
N PRO A 683 -25.40 -7.31 -4.79
CA PRO A 683 -26.13 -7.18 -3.53
C PRO A 683 -25.48 -6.27 -2.48
N GLU A 684 -24.49 -5.45 -2.85
CA GLU A 684 -23.87 -4.50 -1.95
C GLU A 684 -24.91 -3.53 -1.35
N GLU A 685 -24.77 -3.21 -0.07
CA GLU A 685 -25.69 -2.31 0.62
C GLU A 685 -25.16 -0.88 0.68
N LYS A 686 -26.08 0.08 0.75
CA LYS A 686 -25.74 1.49 0.97
C LYS A 686 -25.08 1.68 2.33
N THR A 687 -24.11 2.55 2.40
CA THR A 687 -23.37 2.84 3.63
C THR A 687 -23.66 4.28 4.08
N LYS A 688 -24.14 4.45 5.29
CA LYS A 688 -24.43 5.78 5.85
C LYS A 688 -23.16 6.58 6.06
N GLY A 689 -23.23 7.87 5.74
CA GLY A 689 -22.15 8.81 6.02
C GLY A 689 -21.87 8.98 7.52
N HIS A 690 -20.67 9.46 7.84
CA HIS A 690 -20.25 9.66 9.21
C HIS A 690 -19.33 10.90 9.37
N GLN A 691 -19.12 11.28 10.61
CA GLN A 691 -18.22 12.37 10.99
C GLN A 691 -17.35 11.91 12.15
N LEU A 692 -16.05 12.25 12.09
CA LEU A 692 -15.08 11.91 13.12
C LEU A 692 -14.38 13.18 13.60
N LEU A 693 -14.11 13.23 14.89
CA LEU A 693 -13.32 14.27 15.54
C LEU A 693 -12.02 13.64 16.03
N ASN A 694 -10.89 14.20 15.59
CA ASN A 694 -9.55 13.78 15.96
C ASN A 694 -8.78 14.97 16.55
N ALA A 695 -7.76 14.71 17.36
CA ALA A 695 -6.87 15.74 17.88
C ALA A 695 -5.46 15.20 17.98
N SER A 696 -4.46 16.09 17.91
CA SER A 696 -3.07 15.71 18.09
C SER A 696 -2.27 16.82 18.78
N ILE A 697 -1.24 16.42 19.50
CA ILE A 697 -0.28 17.32 20.15
C ILE A 697 1.12 16.75 19.91
N GLY A 698 2.05 17.62 19.53
CA GLY A 698 3.45 17.25 19.35
C GLY A 698 4.37 18.28 19.99
N LYS A 699 5.49 17.80 20.55
CA LYS A 699 6.50 18.67 21.16
C LYS A 699 7.89 18.11 20.91
N LYS A 700 8.81 19.02 20.56
CA LYS A 700 10.24 18.73 20.40
C LYS A 700 11.01 19.25 21.60
N PHE A 701 11.96 18.44 22.07
CA PHE A 701 12.86 18.75 23.15
C PHE A 701 14.30 18.60 22.64
N LYS A 702 15.11 19.63 22.83
CA LYS A 702 16.54 19.57 22.54
C LYS A 702 17.28 19.01 23.76
N LEU A 703 18.02 17.93 23.60
CA LEU A 703 18.79 17.25 24.64
C LEU A 703 20.28 17.23 24.23
N GLY A 704 20.99 18.34 24.53
CA GLY A 704 22.34 18.54 24.01
C GLY A 704 22.35 18.67 22.48
N GLU A 705 23.06 17.76 21.78
CA GLU A 705 23.06 17.67 20.32
C GLU A 705 21.90 16.83 19.78
N ASN A 706 21.22 16.07 20.63
CA ASN A 706 20.13 15.17 20.30
C ASN A 706 18.77 15.87 20.36
N GLN A 707 17.77 15.26 19.76
CA GLN A 707 16.40 15.73 19.78
C GLN A 707 15.45 14.60 20.16
N LEU A 708 14.60 14.87 21.15
CA LEU A 708 13.46 14.04 21.49
C LEU A 708 12.18 14.69 20.96
N GLU A 709 11.35 13.92 20.26
CA GLU A 709 10.04 14.34 19.78
C GLU A 709 8.97 13.41 20.37
N ILE A 710 7.92 13.99 20.94
CA ILE A 710 6.78 13.26 21.48
C ILE A 710 5.54 13.73 20.74
N THR A 711 4.81 12.79 20.16
CA THR A 711 3.53 13.04 19.50
C THR A 711 2.46 12.16 20.13
N LEU A 712 1.34 12.77 20.54
CA LEU A 712 0.14 12.10 21.01
C LEU A 712 -0.99 12.41 20.04
N ARG A 713 -1.81 11.42 19.73
CA ARG A 713 -2.94 11.55 18.83
C ARG A 713 -4.15 10.82 19.38
N GLY A 714 -5.31 11.43 19.31
CA GLY A 714 -6.60 10.82 19.57
C GLY A 714 -7.43 10.76 18.29
N GLU A 715 -7.93 9.59 17.96
CA GLU A 715 -8.75 9.31 16.78
C GLU A 715 -10.14 8.86 17.22
N ASN A 716 -11.16 9.23 16.44
CA ASN A 716 -12.56 8.94 16.77
C ASN A 716 -12.88 9.27 18.23
N LEU A 717 -12.55 10.50 18.67
CA LEU A 717 -12.63 10.93 20.06
C LEU A 717 -14.03 10.74 20.68
N LEU A 718 -15.07 10.81 19.85
CA LEU A 718 -16.46 10.65 20.27
C LEU A 718 -16.91 9.19 20.28
N SER A 719 -16.00 8.24 19.98
CA SER A 719 -16.31 6.80 19.87
C SER A 719 -17.51 6.52 18.96
N LYS A 720 -17.59 7.22 17.83
CA LYS A 720 -18.67 7.07 16.85
C LYS A 720 -18.65 5.67 16.26
N ARG A 721 -19.80 4.97 16.29
CA ARG A 721 -20.03 3.75 15.52
C ARG A 721 -20.27 4.12 14.06
N TYR A 722 -19.47 3.59 13.16
CA TYR A 722 -19.59 3.83 11.72
C TYR A 722 -19.04 2.64 10.92
N TYR A 723 -19.37 2.61 9.63
CA TYR A 723 -18.87 1.64 8.67
C TYR A 723 -18.15 2.39 7.54
N ASP A 724 -16.98 1.93 7.17
CA ASP A 724 -16.33 2.40 5.94
C ASP A 724 -16.83 1.58 4.76
N HIS A 725 -17.25 2.25 3.67
CA HIS A 725 -17.78 1.56 2.49
C HIS A 725 -16.71 0.69 1.80
N THR A 726 -15.44 1.01 1.95
CA THR A 726 -14.30 0.24 1.39
C THR A 726 -13.84 -0.90 2.29
N SER A 727 -14.34 -0.99 3.52
CA SER A 727 -13.99 -2.06 4.46
C SER A 727 -14.68 -3.38 4.13
N TYR A 728 -13.92 -4.47 4.09
CA TYR A 728 -14.49 -5.82 3.95
C TYR A 728 -15.34 -6.21 5.15
N TYR A 729 -14.94 -5.84 6.34
CA TYR A 729 -15.65 -6.18 7.56
C TYR A 729 -17.05 -5.55 7.64
N ARG A 730 -17.30 -4.47 6.87
CA ARG A 730 -18.65 -3.92 6.70
C ARG A 730 -19.65 -4.95 6.18
N LEU A 731 -19.23 -5.81 5.25
CA LEU A 731 -20.08 -6.87 4.68
C LEU A 731 -20.52 -7.90 5.74
N MET A 732 -19.80 -7.99 6.83
CA MET A 732 -20.08 -8.85 7.97
C MET A 732 -20.73 -8.09 9.15
N GLY A 733 -21.20 -6.86 8.96
CA GLY A 733 -21.81 -6.07 10.02
C GLY A 733 -20.83 -5.57 11.09
N VAL A 734 -19.52 -5.68 10.87
CA VAL A 734 -18.50 -5.23 11.81
C VAL A 734 -18.21 -3.75 11.60
N PRO A 735 -18.40 -2.89 12.61
CA PRO A 735 -18.07 -1.47 12.51
C PRO A 735 -16.55 -1.24 12.56
N GLU A 736 -16.14 -0.06 12.12
CA GLU A 736 -14.75 0.39 12.20
C GLU A 736 -14.29 0.58 13.66
N PRO A 737 -12.96 0.60 13.92
CA PRO A 737 -12.42 0.76 15.26
C PRO A 737 -12.99 1.97 16.01
N GLY A 738 -13.26 1.80 17.30
CA GLY A 738 -13.69 2.86 18.21
C GLY A 738 -12.60 3.88 18.50
N ARG A 739 -12.78 4.63 19.60
CA ARG A 739 -11.80 5.62 20.08
C ARG A 739 -10.42 4.99 20.23
N ASN A 740 -9.40 5.70 19.74
CA ASN A 740 -8.00 5.30 19.86
C ASN A 740 -7.14 6.48 20.31
N PHE A 741 -6.23 6.24 21.24
CA PHE A 741 -5.12 7.13 21.53
C PHE A 741 -3.83 6.46 21.14
N SER A 742 -2.99 7.18 20.40
CA SER A 742 -1.66 6.73 20.01
C SER A 742 -0.59 7.67 20.54
N ALA A 743 0.56 7.11 20.86
CA ALA A 743 1.74 7.84 21.29
C ALA A 743 2.94 7.40 20.47
N MET A 744 3.77 8.36 20.06
CA MET A 744 5.07 8.11 19.45
C MET A 744 6.12 8.97 20.14
N VAL A 745 7.22 8.33 20.53
CA VAL A 745 8.41 8.96 21.09
C VAL A 745 9.57 8.68 20.15
N SER A 746 10.11 9.72 19.52
CA SER A 746 11.23 9.62 18.58
C SER A 746 12.46 10.29 19.15
N TRP A 747 13.54 9.55 19.30
CA TRP A 747 14.84 10.07 19.75
C TRP A 747 15.84 10.02 18.59
N ASN A 748 16.32 11.23 18.23
CA ASN A 748 17.29 11.44 17.15
C ASN A 748 18.64 11.86 17.73
N PHE A 749 19.74 11.22 17.30
CA PHE A 749 21.10 11.44 17.78
C PHE A 749 22.15 11.39 16.67
#